data_1c5b0d5dc855229fa155f5b2c3b728b0
#
_entry.id   1c5b0d5dc855229fa155f5b2c3b728b0
#
_cell.length_a   1.000
_cell.length_b   1.000
_cell.length_c   1.000
_cell.angle_alpha   90.00
_cell.angle_beta   90.00
_cell.angle_gamma   90.00
#
_symmetry.space_group_name_H-M   'P 1'
#
loop_
_entity.id
_entity.type
_entity.pdbx_description
1 polymer ?
#
loop_
_entity_poly.entity_id
_entity_poly.type
_entity_poly.pdbx_seq_one_letter_code
_entity_poly.pdbx_strand_id
1 'polypeptide(L)'
;MTTMGRLNRCMVLLASASLGVFACKSDSAPGHKDDGGIKSIGGTGGGSVAAGGAGGSGTSGLGGTASRAGGSSAGGSANTGGTSGRAGGAGGSASNSGGSSGTGGNGAGGSGAGGSSTGGSRAGGSGTGGSSTSGSSGAGGGGDAAVKADGSGPDSFNATADLVPRDTPTTPDLAGTDAACSPLCVAPQTCVSGQCACPSGQALCGAACVDITTTAHCGGCNTACAATQVCLAGTCVEGGSASGDGCTSDLASNLTLQQIAVYQSVKIPVMQNGAEVASASRNASVVQGRTTLFRVFVTLGSGWVARDLAARLTVTPAGGQAVQYYSKKTLSASSVDSDAKTTFQIFVPPDAMAGSLSYSVEVVECTTQSGTAGQARFPTSGDIDLGVKTTGGLKIKIIPIKVGTLLPDTSPAALAVYAAEMAAEYPINGISITVGDTLTTTSPLDWSGMLDQVRAKRTSDKPTADVYYFGLVKPADTLRTYCQSVCTTGIGFVVTSATGITAGSGRAAVGVGFADKSSAQTMAHEVGHNHGRNHSPCSTAGAISGVDSKYPYAGGLIGSWGYDYRTQALLDPTKYTDIMGYCSNKWMSDYTYSGITTRVAAVNGVTMVYTPDYALARWRVLLVDERGPRWGIPITDKIPAEGDPEPATVLDGTGAGLTSVTVYRTDIADQPGSMYMVPEPQPGWYAVAVAGATPLPFAAPTP
;
A
#
# COMPACT_ATOMS: atom_id res chain seq x y z
N MET A 1 42.60 38.87 -37.50
CA MET A 1 42.46 38.33 -38.84
C MET A 1 42.65 36.82 -38.66
N THR A 2 41.73 35.89 -38.71
CA THR A 2 40.60 35.60 -39.52
C THR A 2 39.73 34.59 -38.75
N THR A 3 38.51 34.84 -38.65
CA THR A 3 37.42 34.02 -38.13
C THR A 3 37.24 32.74 -38.95
N MET A 4 37.08 31.58 -38.32
CA MET A 4 36.54 30.39 -38.94
C MET A 4 35.44 29.79 -38.10
N GLY A 5 34.22 29.91 -38.61
CA GLY A 5 33.01 29.33 -38.07
C GLY A 5 32.99 27.79 -38.23
N ARG A 6 32.45 27.11 -37.22
CA ARG A 6 32.13 25.70 -37.31
C ARG A 6 30.68 25.53 -37.71
N LEU A 7 30.45 25.01 -38.91
CA LEU A 7 29.16 24.47 -39.35
C LEU A 7 28.93 23.10 -38.67
N ASN A 8 27.84 23.00 -37.94
CA ASN A 8 27.27 21.73 -37.54
C ASN A 8 26.51 21.12 -38.73
N ARG A 9 26.98 19.99 -39.22
CA ARG A 9 26.25 19.13 -40.13
C ARG A 9 25.35 18.19 -39.31
N CYS A 10 24.04 18.42 -39.34
CA CYS A 10 23.05 17.40 -39.05
C CYS A 10 23.03 16.37 -40.19
N MET A 11 23.38 15.15 -39.89
CA MET A 11 23.21 14.02 -40.77
C MET A 11 21.91 13.30 -40.35
N VAL A 12 20.88 13.43 -41.16
CA VAL A 12 19.65 12.67 -41.05
C VAL A 12 19.91 11.27 -41.59
N LEU A 13 19.91 10.28 -40.73
CA LEU A 13 19.79 8.87 -41.11
C LEU A 13 18.42 8.38 -40.69
N LEU A 14 17.56 8.20 -41.66
CA LEU A 14 16.34 7.42 -41.55
C LEU A 14 16.70 5.94 -41.47
N ALA A 15 16.50 5.34 -40.28
CA ALA A 15 16.39 3.90 -40.16
C ALA A 15 15.26 3.62 -39.16
N SER A 16 14.21 3.05 -39.68
CA SER A 16 13.07 2.51 -38.97
C SER A 16 13.47 1.35 -38.08
N ALA A 17 13.47 1.57 -36.76
CA ALA A 17 13.30 0.53 -35.75
C ALA A 17 12.65 1.16 -34.53
N SER A 18 11.44 0.72 -34.23
CA SER A 18 10.64 1.13 -33.08
C SER A 18 11.28 0.60 -31.79
N LEU A 19 12.03 1.43 -31.08
CA LEU A 19 12.41 1.17 -29.70
C LEU A 19 11.78 2.29 -28.85
N GLY A 20 10.69 1.95 -28.19
CA GLY A 20 10.08 2.80 -27.18
C GLY A 20 10.87 2.72 -25.88
N VAL A 21 11.61 3.76 -25.57
CA VAL A 21 12.15 4.00 -24.24
C VAL A 21 11.03 4.62 -23.41
N PHE A 22 10.62 3.96 -22.33
CA PHE A 22 9.54 4.41 -21.47
C PHE A 22 10.10 4.99 -20.19
N ALA A 23 9.63 6.15 -19.85
CA ALA A 23 10.11 6.86 -18.69
C ALA A 23 8.99 7.63 -17.99
N CYS A 24 9.04 7.63 -16.67
CA CYS A 24 8.15 8.44 -15.83
C CYS A 24 8.48 9.92 -15.97
N LYS A 25 7.49 10.72 -16.31
CA LYS A 25 7.58 12.17 -16.28
C LYS A 25 7.30 12.66 -14.87
N SER A 26 8.27 13.26 -14.21
CA SER A 26 8.03 13.93 -12.94
C SER A 26 7.35 15.27 -13.19
N ASP A 27 6.09 15.40 -12.83
CA ASP A 27 5.40 16.70 -12.83
C ASP A 27 5.81 17.50 -11.59
N SER A 28 6.55 18.55 -11.82
CA SER A 28 6.77 19.59 -10.83
C SER A 28 5.49 20.42 -10.73
N ALA A 29 4.85 20.45 -9.58
CA ALA A 29 3.77 21.38 -9.29
C ALA A 29 4.26 22.83 -9.48
N PRO A 30 3.42 23.74 -9.99
CA PRO A 30 3.78 25.15 -10.08
C PRO A 30 3.95 25.70 -8.66
N GLY A 31 5.13 26.22 -8.38
CA GLY A 31 5.48 26.81 -7.11
C GLY A 31 4.56 28.00 -6.79
N HIS A 32 3.95 27.96 -5.64
CA HIS A 32 3.44 29.16 -4.98
C HIS A 32 4.62 30.11 -4.72
N LYS A 33 4.55 31.27 -5.32
CA LYS A 33 5.42 32.38 -4.97
C LYS A 33 4.90 32.97 -3.67
N ASP A 34 5.56 32.67 -2.58
CA ASP A 34 5.49 33.47 -1.36
C ASP A 34 6.46 34.65 -1.50
N ASP A 35 5.92 35.78 -1.87
CA ASP A 35 6.58 37.07 -1.67
C ASP A 35 6.23 37.60 -0.26
N GLY A 36 7.06 37.25 0.71
CA GLY A 36 7.10 37.87 2.03
C GLY A 36 8.11 39.00 2.06
N GLY A 37 7.65 40.21 1.83
CA GLY A 37 8.42 41.43 2.03
C GLY A 37 7.74 42.35 3.02
N ILE A 38 8.17 42.31 4.26
CA ILE A 38 7.86 43.31 5.29
C ILE A 38 8.58 44.62 4.95
N LYS A 39 7.83 45.74 4.82
CA LYS A 39 8.29 47.08 5.24
C LYS A 39 7.11 47.97 5.59
N SER A 40 7.10 48.39 6.83
CA SER A 40 6.29 49.44 7.43
C SER A 40 6.68 50.83 6.89
N ILE A 41 5.72 51.76 6.89
CA ILE A 41 5.69 53.10 7.45
C ILE A 41 4.80 54.05 6.61
N GLY A 42 3.75 54.54 7.22
CA GLY A 42 3.32 55.89 7.40
C GLY A 42 2.67 56.71 6.30
N GLY A 43 1.46 57.22 6.58
CA GLY A 43 1.12 58.59 6.24
C GLY A 43 -0.12 58.83 5.40
N THR A 44 -1.24 59.04 6.07
CA THR A 44 -2.20 60.17 5.91
C THR A 44 -2.66 60.68 4.53
N GLY A 45 -4.00 60.82 4.39
CA GLY A 45 -4.70 61.89 3.66
C GLY A 45 -5.52 61.44 2.45
N GLY A 46 -6.82 61.36 2.48
CA GLY A 46 -7.76 62.45 2.32
C GLY A 46 -8.42 62.49 0.93
N GLY A 47 -9.76 62.48 0.87
CA GLY A 47 -10.51 63.13 -0.21
C GLY A 47 -11.24 62.17 -1.16
N SER A 48 -12.48 61.84 -1.00
CA SER A 48 -13.79 62.42 -1.38
C SER A 48 -14.10 62.54 -2.88
N VAL A 49 -15.38 62.15 -3.15
CA VAL A 49 -16.36 62.63 -4.18
C VAL A 49 -16.32 61.96 -5.55
N ALA A 50 -17.31 61.19 -5.90
CA ALA A 50 -18.69 61.41 -6.31
C ALA A 50 -18.93 61.34 -7.84
N ALA A 51 -19.93 60.53 -8.16
CA ALA A 51 -21.05 60.81 -9.02
C ALA A 51 -20.98 60.68 -10.55
N GLY A 52 -22.00 60.02 -11.05
CA GLY A 52 -22.75 60.29 -12.27
C GLY A 52 -22.35 59.39 -13.45
N GLY A 53 -23.20 58.79 -14.19
CA GLY A 53 -24.58 58.91 -14.47
C GLY A 53 -24.85 58.20 -15.80
N ALA A 54 -25.93 57.46 -15.84
CA ALA A 54 -27.03 57.55 -16.74
C ALA A 54 -26.92 57.26 -18.25
N GLY A 55 -27.81 56.43 -18.68
CA GLY A 55 -28.60 56.48 -19.91
C GLY A 55 -28.13 55.55 -21.00
N GLY A 56 -28.94 54.82 -21.68
CA GLY A 56 -30.34 54.74 -21.95
C GLY A 56 -30.58 53.75 -23.08
N SER A 57 -31.67 53.05 -23.01
CA SER A 57 -32.77 52.95 -23.95
C SER A 57 -32.60 52.38 -25.34
N GLY A 58 -33.52 51.50 -25.69
CA GLY A 58 -34.09 51.28 -26.99
C GLY A 58 -34.27 49.81 -27.36
N THR A 59 -35.33 49.19 -27.08
CA THR A 59 -36.69 49.02 -27.66
C THR A 59 -36.75 48.19 -28.92
N SER A 60 -37.72 47.31 -28.86
CA SER A 60 -38.64 46.73 -29.85
C SER A 60 -38.09 45.61 -30.75
N GLY A 61 -38.80 44.52 -31.03
CA GLY A 61 -40.16 44.17 -30.78
C GLY A 61 -40.54 42.92 -31.58
N LEU A 62 -41.57 42.29 -31.11
CA LEU A 62 -42.64 41.58 -31.81
C LEU A 62 -42.28 40.47 -32.80
N GLY A 63 -42.74 39.31 -32.71
CA GLY A 63 -44.04 38.70 -32.61
C GLY A 63 -43.87 37.32 -33.24
N GLY A 64 -44.54 36.31 -32.98
CA GLY A 64 -45.87 36.04 -32.69
C GLY A 64 -46.17 34.61 -33.10
N THR A 65 -46.95 33.98 -32.27
CA THR A 65 -48.06 33.05 -32.52
C THR A 65 -47.76 31.70 -33.20
N ALA A 66 -47.97 30.68 -32.50
CA ALA A 66 -49.18 29.90 -32.21
C ALA A 66 -49.31 28.62 -33.02
N SER A 67 -49.53 27.57 -32.37
CA SER A 67 -50.70 26.71 -32.22
C SER A 67 -50.55 25.26 -32.68
N ARG A 68 -50.79 24.42 -31.72
CA ARG A 68 -51.75 23.29 -31.67
C ARG A 68 -51.45 22.01 -32.45
N ALA A 69 -51.34 21.00 -31.68
CA ALA A 69 -52.35 19.96 -31.40
C ALA A 69 -52.24 18.69 -32.23
N GLY A 70 -52.13 17.61 -31.53
CA GLY A 70 -53.13 16.56 -31.57
C GLY A 70 -52.70 15.24 -32.14
N GLY A 71 -52.84 14.24 -31.31
CA GLY A 71 -53.58 13.05 -31.66
C GLY A 71 -52.77 11.74 -31.70
N SER A 72 -52.76 11.01 -30.64
CA SER A 72 -53.37 9.69 -30.42
C SER A 72 -53.21 8.56 -31.45
N SER A 73 -52.85 7.43 -30.87
CA SER A 73 -53.39 6.07 -31.03
C SER A 73 -52.67 5.10 -31.96
N ALA A 74 -52.09 4.08 -31.32
CA ALA A 74 -52.59 2.72 -31.21
C ALA A 74 -52.52 1.81 -32.45
N GLY A 75 -51.97 0.64 -32.21
CA GLY A 75 -52.40 -0.61 -32.86
C GLY A 75 -51.46 -1.17 -33.90
N GLY A 76 -50.82 -2.29 -33.60
CA GLY A 76 -51.38 -3.57 -33.91
C GLY A 76 -50.53 -4.36 -34.89
N SER A 77 -49.97 -5.43 -34.41
CA SER A 77 -49.88 -6.81 -34.92
C SER A 77 -49.49 -7.12 -36.38
N ALA A 78 -48.57 -8.07 -36.43
CA ALA A 78 -48.64 -9.33 -37.19
C ALA A 78 -48.02 -9.42 -38.60
N ASN A 79 -46.97 -10.21 -38.66
CA ASN A 79 -46.86 -11.51 -39.32
C ASN A 79 -46.55 -11.62 -40.83
N THR A 80 -45.78 -12.69 -41.08
CA THR A 80 -45.54 -13.44 -42.36
C THR A 80 -44.60 -12.78 -43.35
N GLY A 81 -43.55 -13.40 -43.85
CA GLY A 81 -43.31 -14.74 -44.26
C GLY A 81 -42.51 -14.73 -45.55
N GLY A 82 -41.63 -15.67 -45.70
CA GLY A 82 -41.34 -16.22 -47.05
C GLY A 82 -40.01 -15.87 -47.66
N THR A 83 -39.12 -16.75 -47.63
CA THR A 83 -38.65 -17.78 -48.57
C THR A 83 -37.55 -17.41 -49.54
N SER A 84 -36.60 -18.33 -49.56
CA SER A 84 -35.76 -18.85 -50.68
C SER A 84 -34.56 -17.98 -51.08
N GLY A 85 -33.40 -18.53 -51.33
CA GLY A 85 -32.90 -19.86 -51.57
C GLY A 85 -31.41 -19.82 -51.89
N ARG A 86 -30.80 -20.94 -51.66
CA ARG A 86 -29.78 -21.66 -52.46
C ARG A 86 -28.54 -20.89 -52.95
N ALA A 87 -27.35 -21.44 -52.91
CA ALA A 87 -26.71 -22.76 -52.95
C ALA A 87 -25.23 -22.56 -52.70
N GLY A 88 -24.50 -23.38 -52.23
CA GLY A 88 -23.87 -24.64 -52.50
C GLY A 88 -22.40 -24.42 -52.23
N GLY A 89 -21.57 -25.26 -51.78
CA GLY A 89 -21.40 -26.64 -51.75
C GLY A 89 -20.03 -26.93 -51.25
N ALA A 90 -19.95 -28.00 -50.60
CA ALA A 90 -19.07 -29.18 -50.68
C ALA A 90 -17.62 -28.96 -50.21
N GLY A 91 -17.03 -29.79 -49.46
CA GLY A 91 -17.03 -31.13 -49.02
C GLY A 91 -15.86 -31.28 -48.08
N GLY A 92 -15.76 -32.13 -47.20
CA GLY A 92 -15.73 -33.54 -47.15
C GLY A 92 -14.62 -33.93 -46.24
N SER A 93 -14.88 -34.75 -45.41
CA SER A 93 -14.62 -36.14 -44.99
C SER A 93 -13.64 -36.20 -43.83
N ALA A 94 -14.06 -36.73 -42.73
CA ALA A 94 -14.14 -38.11 -42.26
C ALA A 94 -12.76 -38.57 -41.77
N SER A 95 -12.60 -39.32 -40.72
CA SER A 95 -13.33 -40.33 -40.01
C SER A 95 -12.62 -40.71 -38.70
N ASN A 96 -13.35 -41.04 -37.70
CA ASN A 96 -13.46 -42.36 -37.04
C ASN A 96 -12.31 -42.71 -36.10
N SER A 97 -12.47 -43.29 -34.97
CA SER A 97 -13.39 -44.19 -34.32
C SER A 97 -12.93 -44.38 -32.88
N GLY A 98 -13.66 -44.56 -31.96
CA GLY A 98 -14.47 -45.59 -31.40
C GLY A 98 -13.96 -45.79 -30.00
N GLY A 99 -14.72 -46.03 -29.05
CA GLY A 99 -15.69 -46.90 -28.62
C GLY A 99 -15.56 -47.19 -27.16
N SER A 100 -16.62 -47.26 -26.53
CA SER A 100 -17.33 -48.24 -25.72
C SER A 100 -17.11 -48.15 -24.23
N SER A 101 -18.15 -47.90 -23.58
CA SER A 101 -19.18 -48.69 -22.81
C SER A 101 -18.79 -48.80 -21.34
N GLY A 102 -19.66 -48.67 -20.40
CA GLY A 102 -21.04 -48.98 -20.24
C GLY A 102 -21.54 -48.60 -18.86
N THR A 103 -22.80 -48.39 -18.79
CA THR A 103 -23.82 -48.85 -17.83
C THR A 103 -23.50 -48.76 -16.36
N GLY A 104 -24.29 -48.24 -15.50
CA GLY A 104 -25.71 -48.02 -15.40
C GLY A 104 -26.08 -47.97 -13.92
N GLY A 105 -27.18 -47.41 -13.55
CA GLY A 105 -27.81 -47.76 -12.29
C GLY A 105 -28.42 -46.62 -11.49
N ASN A 106 -29.68 -46.42 -11.73
CA ASN A 106 -30.64 -45.66 -10.93
C ASN A 106 -30.79 -46.20 -9.51
N GLY A 107 -31.16 -45.34 -8.57
CA GLY A 107 -31.75 -45.77 -7.31
C GLY A 107 -32.19 -44.56 -6.49
N ALA A 108 -33.49 -44.30 -6.58
CA ALA A 108 -34.22 -43.31 -5.80
C ALA A 108 -34.60 -43.90 -4.43
N GLY A 109 -34.80 -43.01 -3.46
CA GLY A 109 -35.89 -43.14 -2.51
C GLY A 109 -35.49 -43.44 -1.07
N GLY A 110 -36.08 -42.66 -0.15
CA GLY A 110 -36.46 -43.18 1.13
C GLY A 110 -36.24 -42.25 2.33
N SER A 111 -37.30 -41.56 2.65
CA SER A 111 -37.60 -40.93 3.93
C SER A 111 -37.62 -41.94 5.09
N GLY A 112 -37.24 -41.54 6.29
CA GLY A 112 -37.50 -42.31 7.48
C GLY A 112 -37.12 -41.59 8.76
N ALA A 113 -38.14 -41.16 9.45
CA ALA A 113 -38.09 -40.54 10.77
C ALA A 113 -37.93 -41.60 11.90
N GLY A 114 -37.45 -41.14 13.05
CA GLY A 114 -37.90 -41.66 14.33
C GLY A 114 -36.89 -42.44 15.17
N GLY A 115 -36.82 -42.06 16.46
CA GLY A 115 -36.49 -42.99 17.50
C GLY A 115 -35.60 -42.45 18.62
N SER A 116 -36.28 -41.98 19.66
CA SER A 116 -35.76 -41.79 21.02
C SER A 116 -35.38 -43.10 21.70
N SER A 117 -34.42 -43.07 22.59
CA SER A 117 -34.46 -43.68 23.94
C SER A 117 -33.06 -43.67 24.58
N THR A 118 -32.89 -42.99 25.65
CA THR A 118 -32.92 -43.38 27.07
C THR A 118 -31.83 -44.35 27.56
N GLY A 119 -31.15 -43.87 28.56
CA GLY A 119 -30.66 -44.68 29.69
C GLY A 119 -29.17 -44.79 29.80
N GLY A 120 -28.59 -44.34 30.83
CA GLY A 120 -28.45 -44.77 32.16
C GLY A 120 -27.08 -44.43 32.71
N SER A 121 -27.04 -43.63 33.69
CA SER A 121 -26.58 -43.71 35.07
C SER A 121 -25.25 -44.40 35.42
N ARG A 122 -24.50 -43.71 36.18
CA ARG A 122 -23.86 -43.89 37.51
C ARG A 122 -22.39 -43.50 37.48
N ALA A 123 -21.95 -42.72 38.32
CA ALA A 123 -21.96 -42.41 39.75
C ALA A 123 -20.55 -42.43 40.32
N GLY A 124 -20.28 -41.49 41.15
CA GLY A 124 -19.41 -41.52 42.32
C GLY A 124 -18.09 -40.78 42.14
N GLY A 125 -17.67 -39.92 42.96
CA GLY A 125 -17.97 -39.42 44.29
C GLY A 125 -16.98 -38.36 44.67
N SER A 126 -17.43 -37.40 45.34
CA SER A 126 -17.09 -36.86 46.66
C SER A 126 -15.67 -36.32 46.92
N GLY A 127 -15.69 -35.11 47.41
CA GLY A 127 -14.77 -34.61 48.43
C GLY A 127 -14.52 -33.12 48.29
N THR A 128 -15.42 -32.29 48.80
CA THR A 128 -15.32 -31.43 50.00
C THR A 128 -13.93 -30.77 50.17
N GLY A 129 -13.77 -29.52 50.30
CA GLY A 129 -14.48 -28.46 50.95
C GLY A 129 -13.49 -27.36 51.24
N GLY A 130 -13.98 -26.18 51.43
CA GLY A 130 -13.47 -25.30 52.42
C GLY A 130 -13.17 -23.86 51.98
N SER A 131 -14.14 -23.07 52.32
CA SER A 131 -14.24 -21.62 52.38
C SER A 131 -13.11 -20.91 53.17
N SER A 132 -13.00 -19.65 52.81
CA SER A 132 -13.08 -18.44 53.69
C SER A 132 -11.90 -17.50 53.55
N THR A 133 -12.19 -16.34 53.05
CA THR A 133 -12.40 -15.02 53.69
C THR A 133 -11.18 -14.21 54.08
N SER A 134 -11.13 -13.04 53.47
CA SER A 134 -10.93 -11.69 54.07
C SER A 134 -9.63 -11.29 54.73
N GLY A 135 -9.23 -10.06 54.40
CA GLY A 135 -8.62 -9.09 55.30
C GLY A 135 -7.31 -8.52 54.81
N SER A 136 -7.29 -7.36 54.18
CA SER A 136 -7.17 -6.03 54.80
C SER A 136 -5.78 -5.69 55.37
N SER A 137 -5.15 -4.69 54.71
CA SER A 137 -4.39 -3.55 55.26
C SER A 137 -3.10 -3.78 56.06
N GLY A 138 -2.09 -2.97 55.75
CA GLY A 138 -1.14 -2.49 56.71
C GLY A 138 0.21 -2.08 56.15
N ALA A 139 0.48 -0.81 56.25
CA ALA A 139 1.68 -0.07 55.95
C ALA A 139 2.86 -0.39 56.89
N GLY A 140 4.09 -0.05 56.45
CA GLY A 140 5.10 0.39 57.38
C GLY A 140 6.44 -0.24 57.28
N GLY A 141 7.42 0.45 56.76
CA GLY A 141 8.59 0.94 57.49
C GLY A 141 9.82 0.05 57.65
N GLY A 142 10.87 0.44 57.03
CA GLY A 142 12.14 0.76 57.66
C GLY A 142 13.12 -0.35 58.02
N GLY A 143 14.36 -0.15 57.59
CA GLY A 143 15.49 -0.41 58.47
C GLY A 143 16.56 -1.37 57.96
N ASP A 144 17.71 -0.77 57.73
CA ASP A 144 19.08 -1.28 57.62
C ASP A 144 19.42 -2.56 58.37
N ALA A 145 20.34 -3.36 57.81
CA ALA A 145 21.64 -3.65 58.42
C ALA A 145 22.39 -4.76 57.69
N ALA A 146 23.64 -4.46 57.43
CA ALA A 146 24.71 -5.35 57.05
C ALA A 146 25.06 -6.38 58.13
N VAL A 147 25.53 -7.59 57.77
CA VAL A 147 26.64 -8.30 58.48
C VAL A 147 27.22 -9.39 57.58
N LYS A 148 28.51 -9.35 57.43
CA LYS A 148 29.66 -10.17 57.14
C LYS A 148 29.60 -11.70 57.32
N ALA A 149 30.26 -12.38 56.38
CA ALA A 149 31.48 -13.21 56.47
C ALA A 149 31.39 -14.67 56.97
N ASP A 150 32.14 -15.45 56.27
CA ASP A 150 33.05 -16.62 56.55
C ASP A 150 32.51 -17.92 55.93
N GLY A 151 33.28 -18.74 55.26
CA GLY A 151 34.68 -19.03 55.21
C GLY A 151 34.86 -20.51 54.83
N SER A 152 35.98 -20.84 54.27
CA SER A 152 36.58 -22.16 54.14
C SER A 152 36.55 -22.84 52.74
N GLY A 153 37.75 -22.81 52.12
CA GLY A 153 38.22 -23.79 51.12
C GLY A 153 38.78 -25.05 51.87
N PRO A 154 39.64 -25.86 51.29
CA PRO A 154 40.38 -25.84 50.03
C PRO A 154 40.33 -27.19 49.28
N ASP A 155 40.85 -27.30 48.04
CA ASP A 155 41.90 -28.31 47.74
C ASP A 155 42.54 -28.10 46.38
N SER A 156 43.85 -28.13 46.45
CA SER A 156 44.83 -27.96 45.38
C SER A 156 44.96 -29.23 44.52
N PHE A 157 45.21 -29.06 43.21
CA PHE A 157 46.22 -29.88 42.52
C PHE A 157 46.96 -29.05 41.48
N ASN A 158 48.26 -29.04 41.65
CA ASN A 158 49.34 -28.43 40.90
C ASN A 158 49.73 -29.34 39.73
N ALA A 159 49.89 -28.83 38.51
CA ALA A 159 50.82 -29.42 37.54
C ALA A 159 51.26 -28.30 36.55
N THR A 160 52.53 -28.00 36.72
CA THR A 160 53.38 -27.23 35.81
C THR A 160 53.62 -27.96 34.50
N ALA A 161 53.56 -27.28 33.38
CA ALA A 161 54.51 -27.45 32.26
C ALA A 161 54.26 -26.42 31.11
N ASP A 162 55.31 -25.73 30.80
CA ASP A 162 55.86 -25.22 29.57
C ASP A 162 55.16 -24.09 28.77
N LEU A 163 55.86 -22.98 28.83
CA LEU A 163 55.80 -21.80 28.01
C LEU A 163 56.29 -22.08 26.57
N VAL A 164 55.40 -21.90 25.58
CA VAL A 164 55.76 -21.59 24.19
C VAL A 164 54.98 -20.35 23.78
N PRO A 165 55.62 -19.31 23.24
CA PRO A 165 54.92 -18.11 22.82
C PRO A 165 54.15 -18.42 21.55
N ARG A 166 52.83 -18.26 21.61
CA ARG A 166 51.99 -18.24 20.39
C ARG A 166 51.77 -16.81 19.98
N ASP A 167 52.13 -16.58 18.74
CA ASP A 167 51.87 -15.39 17.96
C ASP A 167 50.40 -14.95 18.11
N THR A 168 50.21 -13.71 18.50
CA THR A 168 48.95 -12.99 18.43
C THR A 168 48.58 -12.81 16.98
N PRO A 169 47.37 -13.23 16.54
CA PRO A 169 46.86 -12.78 15.25
C PRO A 169 46.55 -11.29 15.39
N THR A 170 47.24 -10.50 14.59
CA THR A 170 46.87 -9.11 14.30
C THR A 170 45.46 -9.07 13.79
N THR A 171 44.56 -8.46 14.54
CA THR A 171 43.25 -8.01 14.06
C THR A 171 43.44 -7.10 12.87
N PRO A 172 42.73 -7.33 11.77
CA PRO A 172 42.69 -6.32 10.71
C PRO A 172 41.99 -5.07 11.25
N ASP A 173 42.65 -3.95 11.10
CA ASP A 173 42.06 -2.62 11.31
C ASP A 173 40.77 -2.49 10.53
N LEU A 174 39.65 -2.58 11.22
CA LEU A 174 38.35 -2.08 10.76
C LEU A 174 38.33 -0.57 11.04
N ALA A 175 39.03 0.19 10.22
CA ALA A 175 38.82 1.62 10.12
C ALA A 175 37.57 1.88 9.25
N GLY A 176 36.41 1.65 9.84
CA GLY A 176 35.12 2.20 9.43
C GLY A 176 34.58 2.93 10.64
N THR A 177 34.78 4.23 10.69
CA THR A 177 34.21 5.09 11.73
C THR A 177 32.72 5.21 11.52
N ASP A 178 31.95 4.21 11.95
CA ASP A 178 30.59 4.44 12.41
C ASP A 178 30.71 5.26 13.67
N ALA A 179 30.31 6.54 13.61
CA ALA A 179 30.24 7.41 14.76
C ALA A 179 29.28 6.75 15.76
N ALA A 180 29.82 5.98 16.69
CA ALA A 180 29.05 5.40 17.77
C ALA A 180 28.37 6.53 18.52
N CYS A 181 27.07 6.44 18.73
CA CYS A 181 26.38 7.40 19.55
C CYS A 181 26.98 7.41 20.94
N SER A 182 27.44 8.57 21.39
CA SER A 182 27.92 8.78 22.75
C SER A 182 27.10 9.90 23.40
N PRO A 183 26.28 9.61 24.41
CA PRO A 183 26.05 8.32 25.07
C PRO A 183 25.29 7.31 24.24
N LEU A 184 25.41 6.01 24.59
CA LEU A 184 24.67 4.92 23.97
C LEU A 184 23.18 5.19 24.00
N CYS A 185 22.51 4.95 22.88
CA CYS A 185 21.06 5.11 22.78
C CYS A 185 20.32 4.12 23.68
N VAL A 186 19.29 4.60 24.36
CA VAL A 186 18.42 3.77 25.21
C VAL A 186 17.28 3.21 24.35
N ALA A 187 17.10 1.89 24.36
CA ALA A 187 16.00 1.28 23.60
C ALA A 187 14.65 1.95 23.94
N PRO A 188 13.78 2.26 22.94
CA PRO A 188 13.80 1.83 21.54
C PRO A 188 14.56 2.75 20.56
N GLN A 189 15.38 3.68 21.04
CA GLN A 189 16.18 4.57 20.19
C GLN A 189 17.22 3.78 19.39
N THR A 190 17.50 4.23 18.19
CA THR A 190 18.57 3.73 17.33
C THR A 190 19.59 4.85 17.05
N CYS A 191 20.85 4.48 16.92
CA CYS A 191 21.89 5.43 16.55
C CYS A 191 21.82 5.70 15.05
N VAL A 192 21.53 6.94 14.68
CA VAL A 192 21.48 7.39 13.28
C VAL A 192 22.44 8.57 13.14
N SER A 193 23.48 8.42 12.33
CA SER A 193 24.48 9.47 12.09
C SER A 193 25.07 10.08 13.38
N GLY A 194 25.34 9.24 14.39
CA GLY A 194 25.91 9.68 15.65
C GLY A 194 24.93 10.32 16.64
N GLN A 195 23.64 10.30 16.34
CA GLN A 195 22.57 10.78 17.22
C GLN A 195 21.53 9.69 17.48
N CYS A 196 21.00 9.68 18.71
CA CYS A 196 19.91 8.78 19.07
C CYS A 196 18.59 9.28 18.48
N ALA A 197 17.95 8.47 17.65
CA ALA A 197 16.68 8.76 17.01
C ALA A 197 15.61 7.75 17.47
N CYS A 198 14.40 8.23 17.62
CA CYS A 198 13.23 7.39 17.86
C CYS A 198 12.75 6.71 16.57
N PRO A 199 12.07 5.57 16.66
CA PRO A 199 11.37 4.95 15.53
C PRO A 199 10.43 5.93 14.83
N SER A 200 10.14 5.65 13.55
CA SER A 200 9.17 6.44 12.78
C SER A 200 7.80 6.50 13.49
N GLY A 201 7.19 7.67 13.55
CA GLY A 201 5.94 7.92 14.28
C GLY A 201 6.14 8.23 15.77
N GLN A 202 7.38 8.27 16.25
CA GLN A 202 7.71 8.64 17.62
C GLN A 202 8.60 9.86 17.67
N ALA A 203 8.48 10.66 18.73
CA ALA A 203 9.36 11.78 19.03
C ALA A 203 10.08 11.55 20.37
N LEU A 204 11.29 12.08 20.48
CA LEU A 204 12.05 12.05 21.74
C LEU A 204 11.46 13.08 22.69
N CYS A 205 10.78 12.60 23.73
CA CYS A 205 10.15 13.42 24.76
C CYS A 205 10.91 13.24 26.09
N GLY A 206 11.84 14.14 26.36
CA GLY A 206 12.80 13.95 27.44
C GLY A 206 13.78 12.84 27.11
N ALA A 207 13.74 11.72 27.84
CA ALA A 207 14.60 10.53 27.61
C ALA A 207 13.86 9.39 26.90
N ALA A 208 12.56 9.49 26.66
CA ALA A 208 11.73 8.42 26.12
C ALA A 208 11.24 8.73 24.70
N CYS A 209 11.16 7.70 23.86
CA CYS A 209 10.45 7.79 22.60
C CYS A 209 8.95 7.64 22.83
N VAL A 210 8.18 8.64 22.44
CA VAL A 210 6.72 8.71 22.63
C VAL A 210 6.04 8.72 21.28
N ASP A 211 4.99 7.93 21.14
CA ASP A 211 4.17 7.87 19.94
C ASP A 211 3.39 9.18 19.76
N ILE A 212 3.74 9.94 18.73
CA ILE A 212 3.14 11.24 18.40
C ILE A 212 1.89 11.14 17.53
N THR A 213 1.39 9.94 17.31
CA THR A 213 0.11 9.70 16.61
C THR A 213 -1.08 9.55 17.57
N THR A 214 -0.81 9.54 18.87
CA THR A 214 -1.83 9.40 19.91
C THR A 214 -2.47 10.74 20.28
N THR A 215 -3.66 10.69 20.89
CA THR A 215 -4.34 11.89 21.37
C THR A 215 -3.59 12.60 22.52
N ALA A 216 -2.74 11.87 23.23
CA ALA A 216 -1.93 12.42 24.31
C ALA A 216 -0.70 13.20 23.82
N HIS A 217 -0.19 12.87 22.63
CA HIS A 217 1.05 13.42 22.07
C HIS A 217 0.93 13.71 20.57
N CYS A 218 -0.15 14.32 20.14
CA CYS A 218 -0.48 14.51 18.74
C CYS A 218 0.49 15.48 18.03
N GLY A 219 1.34 14.94 17.17
CA GLY A 219 2.34 15.70 16.42
C GLY A 219 3.53 16.20 17.25
N GLY A 220 3.57 15.94 18.56
CA GLY A 220 4.66 16.38 19.42
C GLY A 220 4.51 15.98 20.89
N CYS A 221 5.58 16.17 21.67
CA CYS A 221 5.70 15.69 23.05
C CYS A 221 4.63 16.20 24.02
N ASN A 222 4.10 17.42 23.78
CA ASN A 222 3.23 18.11 24.72
C ASN A 222 1.90 18.54 24.08
N THR A 223 1.53 17.96 22.98
CA THR A 223 0.32 18.32 22.24
C THR A 223 -0.77 17.29 22.54
N ALA A 224 -1.50 17.47 23.64
CA ALA A 224 -2.67 16.67 23.92
C ALA A 224 -3.89 17.24 23.20
N CYS A 225 -4.64 16.38 22.52
CA CYS A 225 -5.93 16.75 21.93
C CYS A 225 -7.00 16.91 23.01
N ALA A 226 -7.98 17.77 22.76
CA ALA A 226 -9.17 17.84 23.61
C ALA A 226 -9.93 16.52 23.60
N ALA A 227 -10.77 16.28 24.62
CA ALA A 227 -11.54 15.04 24.76
C ALA A 227 -12.50 14.75 23.57
N THR A 228 -12.85 15.79 22.81
CA THR A 228 -13.67 15.71 21.59
C THR A 228 -12.87 15.56 20.31
N GLN A 229 -11.55 15.47 20.40
CA GLN A 229 -10.65 15.46 19.25
C GLN A 229 -9.88 14.15 19.15
N VAL A 230 -9.54 13.78 17.93
CA VAL A 230 -8.61 12.67 17.61
C VAL A 230 -7.36 13.22 16.98
N CYS A 231 -6.25 12.51 17.13
CA CYS A 231 -5.00 12.84 16.45
C CYS A 231 -5.03 12.31 15.02
N LEU A 232 -4.96 13.22 14.07
CA LEU A 232 -4.89 12.90 12.65
C LEU A 232 -3.64 13.56 12.05
N ALA A 233 -2.70 12.75 11.59
CA ALA A 233 -1.44 13.22 11.00
C ALA A 233 -0.72 14.30 11.83
N GLY A 234 -0.69 14.15 13.15
CA GLY A 234 -0.04 15.11 14.05
C GLY A 234 -0.86 16.37 14.33
N THR A 235 -2.12 16.41 13.93
CA THR A 235 -3.04 17.53 14.19
C THR A 235 -4.29 17.03 14.92
N CYS A 236 -4.71 17.74 15.96
CA CYS A 236 -5.97 17.45 16.65
C CYS A 236 -7.15 17.89 15.77
N VAL A 237 -8.04 16.98 15.40
CA VAL A 237 -9.23 17.25 14.60
C VAL A 237 -10.48 16.87 15.37
N GLU A 238 -11.59 17.58 15.17
CA GLU A 238 -12.86 17.25 15.79
C GLU A 238 -13.38 15.89 15.33
N GLY A 239 -14.02 15.13 16.21
CA GLY A 239 -14.56 13.81 15.91
C GLY A 239 -14.16 12.72 16.90
N GLY A 240 -13.62 13.10 18.05
CA GLY A 240 -13.21 12.17 19.12
C GLY A 240 -14.32 11.82 20.09
N SER A 241 -13.98 10.93 20.97
CA SER A 241 -14.79 10.25 21.99
C SER A 241 -15.87 11.09 22.68
N ALA A 242 -17.00 10.49 22.83
CA ALA A 242 -18.20 11.01 23.39
C ALA A 242 -18.11 11.36 24.88
N SER A 243 -17.77 12.56 25.20
CA SER A 243 -18.30 13.20 26.42
C SER A 243 -19.65 13.91 26.19
N GLY A 244 -20.41 13.41 25.20
CA GLY A 244 -21.73 13.93 24.85
C GLY A 244 -21.65 15.05 23.78
N ASP A 245 -22.32 14.85 22.67
CA ASP A 245 -22.51 15.85 21.62
C ASP A 245 -23.48 16.96 21.99
N GLY A 246 -24.10 16.86 23.17
CA GLY A 246 -25.12 17.79 23.67
C GLY A 246 -26.45 17.72 22.90
N CYS A 247 -26.69 16.62 22.16
CA CYS A 247 -27.92 16.39 21.41
C CYS A 247 -28.83 15.42 22.14
N THR A 248 -30.10 15.30 21.71
CA THR A 248 -31.09 14.38 22.30
C THR A 248 -30.77 12.92 21.92
N SER A 249 -31.55 11.99 22.43
CA SER A 249 -31.54 10.60 21.99
C SER A 249 -32.48 10.32 20.82
N ASP A 250 -33.28 11.34 20.41
CA ASP A 250 -34.31 11.17 19.41
C ASP A 250 -33.65 11.08 18.02
N LEU A 251 -34.00 10.04 17.27
CA LEU A 251 -33.54 9.90 15.91
C LEU A 251 -34.05 11.04 15.04
N ALA A 252 -33.19 11.52 14.14
CA ALA A 252 -33.53 12.61 13.24
C ALA A 252 -34.74 12.29 12.39
N SER A 253 -35.72 13.22 12.42
CA SER A 253 -36.96 13.13 11.66
C SER A 253 -36.75 13.62 10.22
N ASN A 254 -37.56 13.14 9.28
CA ASN A 254 -37.55 13.56 7.87
C ASN A 254 -36.16 13.46 7.20
N LEU A 255 -35.39 12.41 7.56
CA LEU A 255 -34.04 12.13 7.08
C LEU A 255 -33.88 10.62 6.88
N THR A 256 -33.14 10.21 5.85
CA THR A 256 -32.79 8.81 5.58
C THR A 256 -31.30 8.66 5.41
N LEU A 257 -30.70 7.68 6.08
CA LEU A 257 -29.33 7.27 5.83
C LEU A 257 -29.21 6.67 4.43
N GLN A 258 -28.46 7.34 3.56
CA GLN A 258 -28.26 6.91 2.18
C GLN A 258 -27.08 5.95 2.07
N GLN A 259 -25.95 6.30 2.68
CA GLN A 259 -24.73 5.51 2.64
C GLN A 259 -23.88 5.76 3.89
N ILE A 260 -23.18 4.73 4.32
CA ILE A 260 -22.06 4.83 5.26
C ILE A 260 -20.85 4.30 4.52
N ALA A 261 -19.80 5.10 4.40
CA ALA A 261 -18.56 4.73 3.75
C ALA A 261 -17.36 4.97 4.66
N VAL A 262 -16.47 3.99 4.68
CA VAL A 262 -15.15 4.07 5.31
C VAL A 262 -14.15 4.58 4.28
N TYR A 263 -13.26 5.47 4.70
CA TYR A 263 -12.16 5.98 3.89
C TYR A 263 -10.83 5.65 4.57
N GLN A 264 -10.05 4.82 3.90
CA GLN A 264 -8.68 4.42 4.28
C GLN A 264 -7.84 4.40 3.01
N SER A 265 -7.39 5.57 2.52
CA SER A 265 -6.87 5.80 1.18
C SER A 265 -7.96 5.82 0.10
N VAL A 266 -8.85 4.85 0.08
CA VAL A 266 -9.96 4.70 -0.87
C VAL A 266 -11.31 4.70 -0.15
N LYS A 267 -12.37 5.12 -0.83
CA LYS A 267 -13.75 5.01 -0.34
C LYS A 267 -14.22 3.57 -0.39
N ILE A 268 -14.71 3.07 0.74
CA ILE A 268 -15.23 1.70 0.91
C ILE A 268 -16.65 1.79 1.46
N PRO A 269 -17.70 1.66 0.65
CA PRO A 269 -19.08 1.61 1.14
C PRO A 269 -19.28 0.39 2.03
N VAL A 270 -19.82 0.60 3.25
CA VAL A 270 -20.13 -0.48 4.21
C VAL A 270 -21.64 -0.61 4.42
N MET A 271 -22.41 0.44 4.10
CA MET A 271 -23.86 0.41 4.00
C MET A 271 -24.31 1.26 2.81
N GLN A 272 -25.34 0.83 2.10
CA GLN A 272 -25.97 1.59 1.01
C GLN A 272 -27.47 1.36 0.98
N ASN A 273 -28.25 2.45 0.93
CA ASN A 273 -29.71 2.42 0.89
C ASN A 273 -30.36 1.56 1.98
N GLY A 274 -29.86 1.65 3.21
CA GLY A 274 -30.37 0.91 4.37
C GLY A 274 -29.94 -0.55 4.46
N ALA A 275 -29.14 -1.05 3.48
CA ALA A 275 -28.64 -2.41 3.46
C ALA A 275 -27.11 -2.44 3.68
N GLU A 276 -26.64 -3.47 4.38
CA GLU A 276 -25.21 -3.75 4.50
C GLU A 276 -24.60 -4.03 3.11
N VAL A 277 -23.39 -3.51 2.89
CA VAL A 277 -22.49 -4.00 1.84
C VAL A 277 -21.58 -5.04 2.46
N ALA A 278 -21.90 -6.31 2.24
CA ALA A 278 -21.13 -7.43 2.80
C ALA A 278 -19.65 -7.30 2.47
N SER A 279 -18.75 -7.64 3.40
CA SER A 279 -17.31 -7.45 3.26
C SER A 279 -16.72 -8.08 1.99
N ALA A 280 -17.26 -9.23 1.56
CA ALA A 280 -16.86 -9.91 0.32
C ALA A 280 -17.32 -9.19 -0.98
N SER A 281 -18.29 -8.29 -0.88
CA SER A 281 -18.86 -7.54 -2.03
C SER A 281 -18.34 -6.10 -2.14
N ARG A 282 -17.47 -5.69 -1.21
CA ARG A 282 -16.89 -4.34 -1.21
C ARG A 282 -15.78 -4.24 -2.26
N ASN A 283 -15.61 -3.04 -2.78
CA ASN A 283 -14.52 -2.72 -3.73
C ASN A 283 -13.12 -2.86 -3.10
N ALA A 284 -13.01 -2.70 -1.77
CA ALA A 284 -11.78 -2.87 -1.02
C ALA A 284 -12.08 -3.34 0.42
N SER A 285 -11.06 -3.85 1.11
CA SER A 285 -11.19 -4.27 2.51
C SER A 285 -10.93 -3.10 3.45
N VAL A 286 -11.71 -3.03 4.55
CA VAL A 286 -11.37 -2.19 5.70
C VAL A 286 -10.22 -2.85 6.46
N VAL A 287 -9.15 -2.11 6.71
CA VAL A 287 -7.90 -2.63 7.30
C VAL A 287 -7.76 -2.21 8.75
N GLN A 288 -7.34 -3.16 9.58
CA GLN A 288 -7.05 -2.95 11.00
C GLN A 288 -5.93 -1.92 11.20
N GLY A 289 -6.05 -1.12 12.28
CA GLY A 289 -4.97 -0.26 12.75
C GLY A 289 -4.63 0.90 11.82
N ARG A 290 -5.57 1.32 10.97
CA ARG A 290 -5.40 2.49 10.10
C ARG A 290 -6.24 3.67 10.58
N THR A 291 -5.70 4.88 10.42
CA THR A 291 -6.51 6.11 10.50
C THR A 291 -7.69 5.99 9.56
N THR A 292 -8.89 6.18 10.10
CA THR A 292 -10.14 5.90 9.40
C THR A 292 -11.07 7.10 9.48
N LEU A 293 -11.62 7.50 8.33
CA LEU A 293 -12.71 8.45 8.25
C LEU A 293 -13.99 7.70 7.87
N PHE A 294 -15.02 7.77 8.72
CA PHE A 294 -16.39 7.41 8.35
C PHE A 294 -17.09 8.65 7.80
N ARG A 295 -17.66 8.54 6.61
CA ARG A 295 -18.56 9.54 6.06
C ARG A 295 -19.98 8.97 6.06
N VAL A 296 -20.90 9.70 6.70
CA VAL A 296 -22.31 9.35 6.75
C VAL A 296 -23.07 10.25 5.80
N PHE A 297 -23.69 9.64 4.81
CA PHE A 297 -24.45 10.29 3.75
C PHE A 297 -25.94 10.19 4.07
N VAL A 298 -26.64 11.29 3.89
CA VAL A 298 -28.06 11.38 4.18
C VAL A 298 -28.85 11.99 3.02
N THR A 299 -30.09 11.55 2.88
CA THR A 299 -31.09 12.18 2.01
C THR A 299 -32.10 12.89 2.88
N LEU A 300 -32.38 14.15 2.58
CA LEU A 300 -33.34 14.98 3.27
C LEU A 300 -34.70 14.88 2.61
N GLY A 301 -35.77 14.76 3.44
CA GLY A 301 -37.13 14.72 2.96
C GLY A 301 -37.64 16.08 2.50
N SER A 302 -38.80 16.07 1.86
CA SER A 302 -39.47 17.31 1.39
C SER A 302 -39.82 18.22 2.58
N GLY A 303 -39.65 19.55 2.39
CA GLY A 303 -39.91 20.54 3.43
C GLY A 303 -38.83 20.56 4.54
N TRP A 304 -37.61 20.05 4.26
CA TRP A 304 -36.51 20.10 5.20
C TRP A 304 -36.20 21.54 5.64
N VAL A 305 -36.07 21.75 6.92
CA VAL A 305 -35.58 22.98 7.53
C VAL A 305 -34.20 22.71 8.10
N ALA A 306 -33.23 23.55 7.76
CA ALA A 306 -31.85 23.42 8.26
C ALA A 306 -31.81 23.48 9.78
N ARG A 307 -31.12 22.52 10.40
CA ARG A 307 -30.98 22.40 11.83
C ARG A 307 -29.76 21.59 12.25
N ASP A 308 -29.41 21.71 13.50
CA ASP A 308 -28.27 20.99 14.10
C ASP A 308 -28.63 19.55 14.37
N LEU A 309 -27.80 18.66 13.86
CA LEU A 309 -27.86 17.21 14.05
C LEU A 309 -26.48 16.69 14.46
N ALA A 310 -26.47 15.54 15.12
CA ALA A 310 -25.25 14.77 15.36
C ALA A 310 -25.38 13.37 14.75
N ALA A 311 -24.38 12.97 13.99
CA ALA A 311 -24.18 11.56 13.64
C ALA A 311 -23.28 10.93 14.68
N ARG A 312 -23.74 9.85 15.30
CA ARG A 312 -23.02 9.04 16.29
C ARG A 312 -22.63 7.72 15.66
N LEU A 313 -21.36 7.38 15.74
CA LEU A 313 -20.80 6.09 15.37
C LEU A 313 -20.41 5.36 16.65
N THR A 314 -21.04 4.25 16.92
CA THR A 314 -20.62 3.34 17.98
C THR A 314 -19.75 2.26 17.35
N VAL A 315 -18.56 2.01 17.89
CA VAL A 315 -17.68 0.91 17.54
C VAL A 315 -17.44 0.04 18.76
N THR A 316 -17.55 -1.28 18.58
CA THR A 316 -17.44 -2.25 19.66
C THR A 316 -16.43 -3.32 19.26
N PRO A 317 -15.19 -3.29 19.82
CA PRO A 317 -14.23 -4.37 19.63
C PRO A 317 -14.76 -5.68 20.24
N ALA A 318 -14.46 -6.81 19.62
CA ALA A 318 -14.84 -8.12 20.16
C ALA A 318 -14.28 -8.30 21.59
N GLY A 319 -15.17 -8.53 22.55
CA GLY A 319 -14.82 -8.65 23.97
C GLY A 319 -14.41 -7.34 24.64
N GLY A 320 -14.51 -6.21 23.96
CA GLY A 320 -14.20 -4.87 24.47
C GLY A 320 -15.45 -4.07 24.83
N GLN A 321 -15.24 -2.83 25.27
CA GLN A 321 -16.30 -1.88 25.54
C GLN A 321 -16.63 -1.09 24.28
N ALA A 322 -17.91 -0.77 24.12
CA ALA A 322 -18.37 0.13 23.07
C ALA A 322 -17.79 1.53 23.27
N VAL A 323 -17.28 2.12 22.20
CA VAL A 323 -16.80 3.51 22.15
C VAL A 323 -17.62 4.26 21.13
N GLN A 324 -18.08 5.45 21.49
CA GLN A 324 -18.88 6.29 20.61
C GLN A 324 -18.07 7.49 20.12
N TYR A 325 -18.08 7.71 18.82
CA TYR A 325 -17.56 8.89 18.13
C TYR A 325 -18.72 9.65 17.51
N TYR A 326 -18.58 10.97 17.31
CA TYR A 326 -19.66 11.76 16.73
C TYR A 326 -19.17 12.91 15.84
N SER A 327 -20.07 13.37 15.00
CA SER A 327 -19.90 14.58 14.20
C SER A 327 -21.17 15.39 14.27
N LYS A 328 -21.07 16.64 14.76
CA LYS A 328 -22.20 17.57 14.90
C LYS A 328 -22.10 18.68 13.87
N LYS A 329 -23.23 19.01 13.24
CA LYS A 329 -23.30 20.08 12.27
C LYS A 329 -24.71 20.51 11.96
N THR A 330 -24.88 21.74 11.47
CA THR A 330 -26.10 22.19 10.82
C THR A 330 -26.20 21.57 9.42
N LEU A 331 -27.27 20.83 9.17
CA LEU A 331 -27.50 20.15 7.89
C LEU A 331 -28.54 20.90 7.06
N SER A 332 -28.16 21.37 5.87
CA SER A 332 -29.01 22.17 4.97
C SER A 332 -29.29 21.54 3.62
N ALA A 333 -28.54 20.51 3.23
CA ALA A 333 -28.67 19.82 1.94
C ALA A 333 -28.42 18.33 2.08
N SER A 334 -28.98 17.54 1.17
CA SER A 334 -28.64 16.11 1.02
C SER A 334 -27.19 15.94 0.64
N SER A 335 -26.61 14.82 1.06
CA SER A 335 -25.19 14.54 0.92
C SER A 335 -24.79 14.24 -0.52
N VAL A 336 -23.59 14.73 -0.91
CA VAL A 336 -22.93 14.39 -2.18
C VAL A 336 -21.46 14.03 -1.90
N ASP A 337 -20.90 13.15 -2.74
CA ASP A 337 -19.52 12.69 -2.60
C ASP A 337 -18.50 13.83 -2.71
N SER A 338 -18.71 14.74 -3.65
CA SER A 338 -17.79 15.83 -3.97
C SER A 338 -17.73 16.93 -2.92
N ASP A 339 -18.69 17.00 -2.00
CA ASP A 339 -18.73 18.01 -0.96
C ASP A 339 -18.74 17.36 0.43
N ALA A 340 -17.60 17.36 1.07
CA ALA A 340 -17.42 16.87 2.45
C ALA A 340 -18.32 17.59 3.47
N LYS A 341 -18.69 18.86 3.20
CA LYS A 341 -19.55 19.64 4.10
C LYS A 341 -20.99 19.14 4.13
N THR A 342 -21.44 18.39 3.14
CA THR A 342 -22.78 17.81 3.09
C THR A 342 -22.91 16.48 3.82
N THR A 343 -21.79 15.88 4.25
CA THR A 343 -21.75 14.62 4.99
C THR A 343 -21.31 14.82 6.42
N PHE A 344 -21.71 13.93 7.33
CA PHE A 344 -21.04 13.85 8.62
C PHE A 344 -19.72 13.13 8.46
N GLN A 345 -18.67 13.67 9.09
CA GLN A 345 -17.32 13.15 9.04
C GLN A 345 -16.91 12.75 10.45
N ILE A 346 -16.67 11.45 10.67
CA ILE A 346 -16.33 10.89 11.98
C ILE A 346 -14.98 10.20 11.84
N PHE A 347 -13.99 10.71 12.55
CA PHE A 347 -12.65 10.14 12.57
C PHE A 347 -12.54 9.08 13.66
N VAL A 348 -11.97 7.93 13.30
CA VAL A 348 -11.68 6.83 14.22
C VAL A 348 -10.17 6.59 14.21
N PRO A 349 -9.52 6.67 15.39
CA PRO A 349 -8.07 6.51 15.47
C PRO A 349 -7.65 5.06 15.21
N PRO A 350 -6.38 4.84 14.83
CA PRO A 350 -5.87 3.52 14.46
C PRO A 350 -6.04 2.44 15.53
N ASP A 351 -5.87 2.80 16.80
CA ASP A 351 -5.99 1.91 17.94
C ASP A 351 -7.42 1.41 18.17
N ALA A 352 -8.42 2.21 17.80
CA ALA A 352 -9.82 1.82 17.85
C ALA A 352 -10.28 0.95 16.67
N MET A 353 -9.47 0.86 15.60
CA MET A 353 -9.74 0.00 14.44
C MET A 353 -9.20 -1.42 14.67
N ALA A 354 -9.81 -2.14 15.63
CA ALA A 354 -9.44 -3.50 15.98
C ALA A 354 -9.73 -4.53 14.85
N GLY A 355 -9.11 -5.70 14.92
CA GLY A 355 -9.26 -6.75 13.90
C GLY A 355 -10.64 -7.42 13.85
N SER A 356 -11.41 -7.34 14.94
CA SER A 356 -12.81 -7.76 14.99
C SER A 356 -13.60 -6.63 15.65
N LEU A 357 -14.43 -5.97 14.86
CA LEU A 357 -15.09 -4.72 15.22
C LEU A 357 -16.50 -4.70 14.68
N SER A 358 -17.49 -4.53 15.56
CA SER A 358 -18.87 -4.22 15.14
C SER A 358 -19.14 -2.72 15.25
N TYR A 359 -20.14 -2.24 14.50
CA TYR A 359 -20.49 -0.83 14.48
C TYR A 359 -22.00 -0.60 14.32
N SER A 360 -22.42 0.57 14.75
CA SER A 360 -23.71 1.16 14.40
C SER A 360 -23.57 2.67 14.21
N VAL A 361 -24.46 3.24 13.42
CA VAL A 361 -24.53 4.69 13.16
C VAL A 361 -25.96 5.15 13.40
N GLU A 362 -26.11 6.24 14.13
CA GLU A 362 -27.37 6.95 14.29
C GLU A 362 -27.19 8.45 14.05
N VAL A 363 -28.19 9.08 13.46
CA VAL A 363 -28.28 10.53 13.36
C VAL A 363 -29.39 11.01 14.27
N VAL A 364 -29.07 11.91 15.20
CA VAL A 364 -29.96 12.38 16.24
C VAL A 364 -30.22 13.88 16.17
N GLU A 365 -31.36 14.30 16.70
CA GLU A 365 -31.73 15.71 16.84
C GLU A 365 -30.92 16.39 17.95
N CYS A 366 -30.48 17.63 17.74
CA CYS A 366 -29.86 18.42 18.80
C CYS A 366 -30.85 19.34 19.51
N THR A 367 -32.08 19.42 19.01
CA THR A 367 -33.22 20.10 19.62
C THR A 367 -34.46 19.23 19.40
N THR A 368 -35.32 19.14 20.38
CA THR A 368 -36.55 18.34 20.25
C THR A 368 -37.35 18.80 19.05
N GLN A 369 -37.65 17.87 18.14
CA GLN A 369 -38.48 18.09 16.95
C GLN A 369 -39.74 17.24 17.06
N SER A 370 -40.87 17.82 16.64
CA SER A 370 -42.08 17.06 16.39
C SER A 370 -42.08 16.53 14.97
N GLY A 371 -42.03 15.21 14.81
CA GLY A 371 -42.03 14.58 13.48
C GLY A 371 -41.91 13.06 13.59
N THR A 372 -42.21 12.37 12.48
CA THR A 372 -41.98 10.92 12.41
C THR A 372 -40.48 10.67 12.33
N ALA A 373 -39.95 9.82 13.21
CA ALA A 373 -38.56 9.37 13.13
C ALA A 373 -38.26 8.84 11.75
N GLY A 374 -37.18 9.36 11.13
CA GLY A 374 -36.70 8.93 9.83
C GLY A 374 -35.98 7.59 9.91
N GLN A 375 -35.48 7.12 8.77
CA GLN A 375 -34.55 5.98 8.72
C GLN A 375 -33.12 6.47 9.04
N ALA A 376 -32.97 6.97 10.26
CA ALA A 376 -31.78 7.68 10.72
C ALA A 376 -30.81 6.79 11.52
N ARG A 377 -31.02 5.46 11.53
CA ARG A 377 -30.15 4.50 12.22
C ARG A 377 -29.82 3.28 11.33
N PHE A 378 -28.57 2.83 11.40
CA PHE A 378 -28.11 1.59 10.79
C PHE A 378 -27.11 0.85 11.72
N PRO A 379 -27.24 -0.47 11.91
CA PRO A 379 -28.42 -1.26 11.58
C PRO A 379 -29.64 -0.78 12.36
N THR A 380 -30.83 -1.21 12.02
CA THR A 380 -32.08 -0.76 12.69
C THR A 380 -32.11 -1.12 14.16
N SER A 381 -31.36 -2.14 14.58
CA SER A 381 -31.18 -2.53 15.99
C SER A 381 -29.84 -3.23 16.17
N GLY A 382 -29.21 -3.12 17.34
CA GLY A 382 -27.91 -3.69 17.64
C GLY A 382 -26.76 -3.09 16.80
N ASP A 383 -25.68 -3.82 16.71
CA ASP A 383 -24.47 -3.50 15.92
C ASP A 383 -24.23 -4.59 14.88
N ILE A 384 -23.49 -4.29 13.82
CA ILE A 384 -23.13 -5.21 12.74
C ILE A 384 -21.60 -5.28 12.58
N ASP A 385 -21.08 -6.46 12.20
CA ASP A 385 -19.65 -6.64 11.97
C ASP A 385 -19.16 -5.73 10.83
N LEU A 386 -18.10 -4.97 11.10
CA LEU A 386 -17.47 -4.11 10.10
C LEU A 386 -16.65 -4.90 9.08
N GLY A 387 -16.29 -6.15 9.36
CA GLY A 387 -15.50 -7.00 8.48
C GLY A 387 -14.08 -6.48 8.29
N VAL A 388 -13.43 -6.09 9.38
CA VAL A 388 -12.06 -5.55 9.38
C VAL A 388 -11.06 -6.66 9.05
N LYS A 389 -10.12 -6.38 8.15
CA LYS A 389 -9.08 -7.32 7.73
C LYS A 389 -7.73 -6.97 8.37
N THR A 390 -7.08 -7.97 8.94
CA THR A 390 -5.71 -7.85 9.43
C THR A 390 -4.73 -8.07 8.27
N THR A 391 -3.87 -7.09 8.01
CA THR A 391 -2.81 -7.17 6.98
C THR A 391 -1.42 -7.13 7.60
N GLY A 392 -1.26 -6.50 8.76
CA GLY A 392 0.04 -6.24 9.37
C GLY A 392 0.75 -5.02 8.78
N GLY A 393 1.97 -4.78 9.27
CA GLY A 393 2.82 -3.67 8.85
C GLY A 393 3.66 -4.00 7.62
N LEU A 394 4.24 -2.97 7.02
CA LEU A 394 5.20 -3.07 5.94
C LEU A 394 6.62 -2.82 6.48
N LYS A 395 7.56 -3.70 6.16
CA LYS A 395 8.96 -3.58 6.56
C LYS A 395 9.81 -3.32 5.33
N ILE A 396 10.46 -2.14 5.28
CA ILE A 396 11.35 -1.77 4.18
C ILE A 396 12.77 -1.59 4.72
N LYS A 397 13.74 -2.22 4.07
CA LYS A 397 15.16 -1.96 4.30
C LYS A 397 15.70 -1.13 3.14
N ILE A 398 16.03 0.12 3.43
CA ILE A 398 16.66 1.04 2.48
C ILE A 398 18.13 0.65 2.31
N ILE A 399 18.55 0.52 1.08
CA ILE A 399 19.94 0.31 0.68
C ILE A 399 20.42 1.56 -0.03
N PRO A 400 21.19 2.44 0.61
CA PRO A 400 21.73 3.61 -0.05
C PRO A 400 22.69 3.20 -1.16
N ILE A 401 22.55 3.78 -2.35
CA ILE A 401 23.46 3.53 -3.50
C ILE A 401 24.23 4.81 -3.80
N LYS A 402 25.53 4.76 -3.55
CA LYS A 402 26.46 5.87 -3.78
C LYS A 402 26.88 5.92 -5.25
N VAL A 403 26.81 7.11 -5.84
CA VAL A 403 27.25 7.40 -7.22
C VAL A 403 28.31 8.50 -7.16
N GLY A 404 29.58 8.14 -7.32
CA GLY A 404 30.68 9.09 -7.15
C GLY A 404 30.69 9.69 -5.73
N THR A 405 30.43 10.99 -5.61
CA THR A 405 30.27 11.69 -4.32
C THR A 405 28.83 11.80 -3.86
N LEU A 406 27.86 11.48 -4.70
CA LEU A 406 26.44 11.61 -4.42
C LEU A 406 25.94 10.42 -3.58
N LEU A 407 25.30 10.73 -2.47
CA LEU A 407 24.65 9.76 -1.59
C LEU A 407 23.23 10.27 -1.27
N PRO A 408 22.21 9.41 -1.35
CA PRO A 408 20.86 9.80 -0.93
C PRO A 408 20.83 10.10 0.57
N ASP A 409 19.99 11.05 0.96
CA ASP A 409 19.75 11.36 2.37
C ASP A 409 18.87 10.26 3.00
N THR A 410 19.40 9.62 4.03
CA THR A 410 18.71 8.59 4.83
C THR A 410 18.50 9.03 6.27
N SER A 411 18.56 10.33 6.53
CA SER A 411 18.21 10.88 7.84
C SER A 411 16.75 10.53 8.22
N PRO A 412 16.41 10.48 9.50
CA PRO A 412 15.04 10.23 9.94
C PRO A 412 14.01 11.15 9.28
N ALA A 413 14.35 12.43 9.07
CA ALA A 413 13.47 13.39 8.41
C ALA A 413 13.25 13.04 6.93
N ALA A 414 14.29 12.63 6.21
CA ALA A 414 14.19 12.17 4.82
C ALA A 414 13.36 10.89 4.72
N LEU A 415 13.61 9.91 5.59
CA LEU A 415 12.87 8.65 5.59
C LEU A 415 11.39 8.82 5.97
N ALA A 416 11.06 9.82 6.80
CA ALA A 416 9.68 10.14 7.15
C ALA A 416 8.84 10.54 5.93
N VAL A 417 9.44 11.14 4.89
CA VAL A 417 8.73 11.49 3.63
C VAL A 417 8.23 10.23 2.93
N TYR A 418 9.08 9.21 2.82
CA TYR A 418 8.73 7.92 2.22
C TYR A 418 7.70 7.16 3.06
N ALA A 419 7.90 7.14 4.38
CA ALA A 419 6.99 6.48 5.31
C ALA A 419 5.58 7.10 5.25
N ALA A 420 5.49 8.42 5.20
CA ALA A 420 4.21 9.14 5.15
C ALA A 420 3.43 8.86 3.86
N GLU A 421 4.10 8.80 2.70
CA GLU A 421 3.43 8.47 1.44
C GLU A 421 2.91 7.03 1.44
N MET A 422 3.76 6.07 1.83
CA MET A 422 3.39 4.66 1.93
C MET A 422 2.24 4.43 2.92
N ALA A 423 2.27 5.05 4.10
CA ALA A 423 1.23 4.93 5.11
C ALA A 423 -0.11 5.52 4.65
N ALA A 424 -0.10 6.59 3.84
CA ALA A 424 -1.31 7.20 3.31
C ALA A 424 -1.98 6.33 2.25
N GLU A 425 -1.20 5.68 1.40
CA GLU A 425 -1.71 4.95 0.23
C GLU A 425 -1.91 3.45 0.49
N TYR A 426 -0.98 2.78 1.18
CA TYR A 426 -0.96 1.32 1.30
C TYR A 426 -1.92 0.78 2.37
N PRO A 427 -2.52 -0.41 2.14
CA PRO A 427 -3.41 -1.09 3.09
C PRO A 427 -2.64 -1.79 4.23
N ILE A 428 -1.92 -1.03 5.03
CA ILE A 428 -1.03 -1.49 6.11
C ILE A 428 -1.37 -0.78 7.42
N ASN A 429 -1.13 -1.43 8.54
CA ASN A 429 -1.36 -0.86 9.87
C ASN A 429 -0.12 -0.18 10.48
N GLY A 430 0.94 -0.05 9.70
CA GLY A 430 2.18 0.61 10.09
C GLY A 430 3.28 0.37 9.06
N ILE A 431 4.34 1.15 9.16
CA ILE A 431 5.52 0.99 8.32
C ILE A 431 6.77 1.11 9.18
N SER A 432 7.72 0.21 8.95
CA SER A 432 9.05 0.24 9.55
C SER A 432 10.08 0.37 8.44
N ILE A 433 10.87 1.45 8.49
CA ILE A 433 11.98 1.67 7.56
C ILE A 433 13.28 1.57 8.33
N THR A 434 14.17 0.70 7.87
CA THR A 434 15.53 0.56 8.39
C THR A 434 16.54 0.84 7.28
N VAL A 435 17.76 1.20 7.63
CA VAL A 435 18.82 1.48 6.66
C VAL A 435 19.87 0.37 6.74
N GLY A 436 20.23 -0.16 5.59
CA GLY A 436 21.30 -1.16 5.44
C GLY A 436 22.61 -0.55 4.94
N ASP A 437 23.58 -1.42 4.65
CA ASP A 437 24.91 -1.02 4.17
C ASP A 437 24.80 -0.31 2.80
N THR A 438 25.66 0.69 2.61
CA THR A 438 25.74 1.44 1.37
C THR A 438 26.38 0.60 0.25
N LEU A 439 25.73 0.50 -0.89
CA LEU A 439 26.31 0.01 -2.14
C LEU A 439 26.95 1.16 -2.93
N THR A 440 27.86 0.84 -3.83
CA THR A 440 28.50 1.83 -4.70
C THR A 440 28.35 1.39 -6.14
N THR A 441 27.98 2.32 -7.02
CA THR A 441 27.96 2.10 -8.45
C THR A 441 28.78 3.18 -9.19
N THR A 442 29.44 2.78 -10.25
CA THR A 442 30.08 3.71 -11.20
C THR A 442 29.21 3.99 -12.42
N SER A 443 28.08 3.28 -12.53
CA SER A 443 27.16 3.35 -13.66
C SER A 443 25.74 3.72 -13.17
N PRO A 444 25.45 5.01 -12.92
CA PRO A 444 24.19 5.44 -12.32
C PRO A 444 22.95 5.22 -13.21
N LEU A 445 23.16 4.88 -14.48
CA LEU A 445 22.10 4.56 -15.44
C LEU A 445 21.93 3.05 -15.65
N ASP A 446 22.74 2.23 -14.98
CA ASP A 446 22.58 0.77 -14.99
C ASP A 446 21.55 0.33 -13.94
N TRP A 447 20.28 0.65 -14.18
CA TRP A 447 19.18 0.37 -13.28
C TRP A 447 19.05 -1.11 -12.95
N SER A 448 19.07 -1.99 -13.95
CA SER A 448 18.96 -3.43 -13.74
C SER A 448 20.18 -4.03 -13.04
N GLY A 449 21.37 -3.45 -13.22
CA GLY A 449 22.57 -3.82 -12.44
C GLY A 449 22.44 -3.41 -10.98
N MET A 450 21.92 -2.21 -10.68
CA MET A 450 21.63 -1.76 -9.31
C MET A 450 20.54 -2.61 -8.67
N LEU A 451 19.47 -2.95 -9.41
CA LEU A 451 18.40 -3.82 -8.92
C LEU A 451 18.96 -5.22 -8.55
N ASP A 452 19.83 -5.79 -9.39
CA ASP A 452 20.48 -7.08 -9.09
C ASP A 452 21.38 -7.02 -7.85
N GLN A 453 22.10 -5.92 -7.63
CA GLN A 453 22.89 -5.70 -6.42
C GLN A 453 22.01 -5.65 -5.17
N VAL A 454 20.87 -4.93 -5.22
CA VAL A 454 19.91 -4.86 -4.10
C VAL A 454 19.28 -6.23 -3.83
N ARG A 455 18.90 -6.97 -4.87
CA ARG A 455 18.42 -8.35 -4.77
C ARG A 455 19.48 -9.26 -4.13
N ALA A 456 20.71 -9.17 -4.60
CA ALA A 456 21.81 -9.99 -4.06
C ALA A 456 22.09 -9.64 -2.59
N LYS A 457 22.07 -8.37 -2.23
CA LYS A 457 22.18 -7.93 -0.82
C LYS A 457 21.07 -8.52 0.03
N ARG A 458 19.81 -8.49 -0.46
CA ARG A 458 18.68 -9.12 0.25
C ARG A 458 18.91 -10.61 0.45
N THR A 459 19.34 -11.32 -0.61
CA THR A 459 19.59 -12.76 -0.54
C THR A 459 20.71 -13.08 0.47
N SER A 460 21.77 -12.29 0.48
CA SER A 460 22.90 -12.44 1.42
C SER A 460 22.50 -12.16 2.86
N ASP A 461 21.66 -11.16 3.11
CA ASP A 461 21.22 -10.78 4.45
C ASP A 461 20.21 -11.76 5.06
N LYS A 462 19.57 -12.59 4.24
CA LYS A 462 18.58 -13.61 4.67
C LYS A 462 17.46 -13.06 5.58
N PRO A 463 16.80 -11.95 5.24
CA PRO A 463 15.75 -11.40 6.06
C PRO A 463 14.54 -12.32 6.09
N THR A 464 13.60 -12.04 7.01
CA THR A 464 12.26 -12.64 6.97
C THR A 464 11.55 -12.29 5.67
N ALA A 465 10.59 -13.13 5.26
CA ALA A 465 9.91 -13.00 3.97
C ALA A 465 9.21 -11.63 3.80
N ASP A 466 8.75 -11.03 4.88
CA ASP A 466 8.00 -9.77 4.93
C ASP A 466 8.85 -8.49 4.83
N VAL A 467 10.18 -8.62 4.64
CA VAL A 467 11.08 -7.47 4.47
C VAL A 467 11.34 -7.20 2.99
N TYR A 468 11.03 -5.99 2.54
CA TYR A 468 11.28 -5.49 1.19
C TYR A 468 12.57 -4.66 1.17
N TYR A 469 13.41 -4.85 0.16
CA TYR A 469 14.66 -4.10 -0.01
C TYR A 469 14.46 -3.04 -1.07
N PHE A 470 14.80 -1.82 -0.73
CA PHE A 470 14.66 -0.69 -1.65
C PHE A 470 15.99 0.07 -1.78
N GLY A 471 16.59 0.01 -2.97
CA GLY A 471 17.77 0.80 -3.30
C GLY A 471 17.39 2.27 -3.51
N LEU A 472 17.95 3.18 -2.71
CA LEU A 472 17.85 4.60 -2.98
C LEU A 472 19.09 5.07 -3.71
N VAL A 473 18.92 5.70 -4.88
CA VAL A 473 20.01 6.25 -5.68
C VAL A 473 19.80 7.74 -5.96
N LYS A 474 20.86 8.52 -5.84
CA LYS A 474 20.87 9.94 -6.21
C LYS A 474 21.78 10.12 -7.43
N PRO A 475 21.25 10.01 -8.67
CA PRO A 475 22.06 10.00 -9.89
C PRO A 475 22.58 11.39 -10.29
N ALA A 476 22.04 12.47 -9.71
CA ALA A 476 22.46 13.86 -9.88
C ALA A 476 22.13 14.67 -8.62
N ASP A 477 22.56 15.93 -8.54
CA ASP A 477 22.29 16.77 -7.37
C ASP A 477 20.80 17.00 -7.11
N THR A 478 19.99 17.11 -8.17
CA THR A 478 18.54 17.28 -8.09
C THR A 478 17.82 16.38 -9.07
N LEU A 479 16.57 16.05 -8.77
CA LEU A 479 15.69 15.33 -9.71
C LEU A 479 15.57 16.08 -11.04
N ARG A 480 15.46 17.40 -11.03
CA ARG A 480 15.36 18.22 -12.23
C ARG A 480 16.62 18.16 -13.09
N THR A 481 17.80 18.11 -12.48
CA THR A 481 19.06 17.97 -13.20
C THR A 481 19.19 16.60 -13.85
N TYR A 482 18.73 15.57 -13.17
CA TYR A 482 18.69 14.20 -13.67
C TYR A 482 17.64 14.03 -14.78
N CYS A 483 16.42 14.48 -14.53
CA CYS A 483 15.28 14.29 -15.41
C CYS A 483 14.93 15.60 -16.13
N GLN A 484 15.61 15.87 -17.24
CA GLN A 484 15.39 17.07 -18.05
C GLN A 484 14.18 16.94 -18.99
N SER A 485 13.78 15.71 -19.34
CA SER A 485 12.63 15.41 -20.20
C SER A 485 11.92 14.15 -19.70
N VAL A 486 12.37 13.00 -20.16
CA VAL A 486 11.87 11.67 -19.80
C VAL A 486 13.02 10.89 -19.20
N CYS A 487 12.80 10.25 -18.06
CA CYS A 487 13.82 9.51 -17.33
C CYS A 487 13.21 8.34 -16.57
N THR A 488 13.98 7.29 -16.35
CA THR A 488 13.65 6.23 -15.41
C THR A 488 13.84 6.76 -13.99
N THR A 489 12.82 6.72 -13.16
CA THR A 489 12.89 7.13 -11.75
C THR A 489 12.97 5.96 -10.80
N GLY A 490 12.61 4.77 -11.25
CA GLY A 490 12.71 3.53 -10.49
C GLY A 490 12.53 2.32 -11.38
N ILE A 491 12.80 1.15 -10.83
CA ILE A 491 12.48 -0.16 -11.36
C ILE A 491 12.28 -1.15 -10.22
N GLY A 492 11.42 -2.15 -10.42
CA GLY A 492 11.16 -3.21 -9.45
C GLY A 492 10.91 -4.56 -10.11
N PHE A 493 11.07 -5.64 -9.36
CA PHE A 493 10.62 -6.95 -9.82
C PHE A 493 9.11 -7.08 -9.66
N VAL A 494 8.43 -7.58 -10.70
CA VAL A 494 6.99 -7.87 -10.66
C VAL A 494 6.79 -9.27 -10.10
N VAL A 495 6.47 -9.36 -8.81
CA VAL A 495 6.34 -10.65 -8.11
C VAL A 495 4.90 -11.12 -8.13
N THR A 496 4.47 -11.73 -9.23
CA THR A 496 3.10 -12.24 -9.43
C THR A 496 2.90 -13.65 -8.90
N SER A 497 3.95 -14.47 -8.91
CA SER A 497 3.86 -15.90 -8.60
C SER A 497 3.53 -16.19 -7.12
N ALA A 498 2.87 -17.32 -6.87
CA ALA A 498 2.60 -17.81 -5.53
C ALA A 498 3.89 -18.15 -4.76
N THR A 499 4.91 -18.66 -5.47
CA THR A 499 6.23 -18.96 -4.88
C THR A 499 6.94 -17.70 -4.36
N GLY A 500 6.72 -16.54 -4.98
CA GLY A 500 7.22 -15.26 -4.49
C GLY A 500 6.63 -14.82 -3.15
N ILE A 501 5.58 -15.48 -2.62
CA ILE A 501 5.08 -15.22 -1.26
C ILE A 501 6.05 -15.77 -0.23
N THR A 502 6.59 -16.96 -0.45
CA THR A 502 7.40 -17.69 0.55
C THR A 502 8.88 -17.36 0.48
N ALA A 503 9.43 -17.26 -0.70
CA ALA A 503 10.88 -17.17 -0.89
C ALA A 503 11.39 -15.71 -0.95
N GLY A 504 10.78 -14.85 -1.75
CA GLY A 504 10.95 -13.39 -1.66
C GLY A 504 12.25 -12.81 -2.20
N SER A 505 13.04 -13.49 -3.04
CA SER A 505 14.23 -12.88 -3.67
C SER A 505 13.84 -11.69 -4.55
N GLY A 506 12.69 -11.76 -5.20
CA GLY A 506 12.12 -10.68 -6.01
C GLY A 506 11.54 -9.49 -5.21
N ARG A 507 11.60 -9.47 -3.87
CA ARG A 507 11.17 -8.30 -3.08
C ARG A 507 12.29 -7.27 -3.00
N ALA A 508 12.71 -6.82 -4.17
CA ALA A 508 13.72 -5.81 -4.36
C ALA A 508 13.27 -4.81 -5.41
N ALA A 509 13.57 -3.56 -5.17
CA ALA A 509 13.32 -2.46 -6.09
C ALA A 509 14.40 -1.38 -5.91
N VAL A 510 14.52 -0.47 -6.87
CA VAL A 510 15.44 0.67 -6.83
C VAL A 510 14.69 1.91 -7.30
N GLY A 511 14.93 3.04 -6.67
CA GLY A 511 14.35 4.30 -7.09
C GLY A 511 15.20 5.50 -6.73
N VAL A 512 14.86 6.66 -7.30
CA VAL A 512 15.53 7.92 -7.00
C VAL A 512 15.33 8.32 -5.55
N GLY A 513 16.36 8.91 -4.93
CA GLY A 513 16.42 9.24 -3.52
C GLY A 513 16.68 10.72 -3.25
N PHE A 514 15.73 11.60 -3.62
CA PHE A 514 15.81 13.04 -3.37
C PHE A 514 15.05 13.49 -2.11
N ALA A 515 14.47 12.53 -1.38
CA ALA A 515 13.66 12.75 -0.18
C ALA A 515 12.51 13.75 -0.38
N ASP A 516 11.88 13.68 -1.54
CA ASP A 516 10.73 14.48 -1.93
C ASP A 516 9.51 13.59 -2.25
N LYS A 517 8.36 14.23 -2.49
CA LYS A 517 7.12 13.51 -2.82
C LYS A 517 7.27 12.62 -4.06
N SER A 518 7.99 13.08 -5.09
CA SER A 518 8.18 12.30 -6.32
C SER A 518 8.97 11.03 -6.06
N SER A 519 10.05 11.12 -5.28
CA SER A 519 10.83 9.95 -4.86
C SER A 519 10.02 8.99 -4.00
N ALA A 520 9.16 9.52 -3.10
CA ALA A 520 8.28 8.70 -2.27
C ALA A 520 7.20 7.98 -3.10
N GLN A 521 6.62 8.66 -4.09
CA GLN A 521 5.68 8.05 -5.04
C GLN A 521 6.36 7.01 -5.93
N THR A 522 7.62 7.23 -6.32
CA THR A 522 8.41 6.20 -6.99
C THR A 522 8.57 4.97 -6.09
N MET A 523 8.91 5.13 -4.81
CA MET A 523 8.97 4.00 -3.88
C MET A 523 7.63 3.27 -3.78
N ALA A 524 6.52 3.99 -3.65
CA ALA A 524 5.20 3.40 -3.60
C ALA A 524 4.87 2.61 -4.89
N HIS A 525 5.26 3.11 -6.05
CA HIS A 525 5.12 2.44 -7.33
C HIS A 525 5.95 1.14 -7.40
N GLU A 526 7.26 1.23 -7.17
CA GLU A 526 8.17 0.09 -7.32
C GLU A 526 7.90 -1.02 -6.29
N VAL A 527 7.57 -0.66 -5.06
CA VAL A 527 7.13 -1.63 -4.04
C VAL A 527 5.78 -2.23 -4.42
N GLY A 528 4.92 -1.51 -5.14
CA GLY A 528 3.69 -2.03 -5.74
C GLY A 528 3.95 -3.21 -6.69
N HIS A 529 5.00 -3.13 -7.53
CA HIS A 529 5.45 -4.24 -8.36
C HIS A 529 5.90 -5.44 -7.53
N ASN A 530 6.61 -5.22 -6.44
CA ASN A 530 6.96 -6.29 -5.50
C ASN A 530 5.73 -6.94 -4.83
N HIS A 531 4.60 -6.23 -4.80
CA HIS A 531 3.30 -6.77 -4.40
C HIS A 531 2.50 -7.40 -5.55
N GLY A 532 3.13 -7.62 -6.71
CA GLY A 532 2.53 -8.26 -7.88
C GLY A 532 1.58 -7.36 -8.67
N ARG A 533 1.74 -6.03 -8.57
CA ARG A 533 0.94 -5.10 -9.38
C ARG A 533 1.65 -4.78 -10.68
N ASN A 534 0.92 -4.91 -11.79
CA ASN A 534 1.31 -4.43 -13.11
C ASN A 534 0.86 -2.97 -13.29
N HIS A 535 1.31 -2.33 -14.36
CA HIS A 535 0.95 -0.94 -14.65
C HIS A 535 -0.54 -0.76 -14.91
N SER A 536 -1.11 0.34 -14.40
CA SER A 536 -2.42 0.82 -14.83
C SER A 536 -2.31 1.47 -16.22
N PRO A 537 -3.38 1.46 -17.04
CA PRO A 537 -3.32 1.92 -18.43
C PRO A 537 -3.32 3.46 -18.54
N CYS A 538 -2.33 4.12 -17.94
CA CYS A 538 -2.19 5.58 -17.96
C CYS A 538 -0.76 6.00 -18.29
N SER A 539 -0.58 6.56 -19.50
CA SER A 539 0.70 7.13 -19.92
C SER A 539 0.49 8.42 -20.70
N THR A 540 1.32 9.41 -20.38
CA THR A 540 1.46 10.64 -21.17
C THR A 540 2.55 10.53 -22.25
N ALA A 541 3.37 9.49 -22.22
CA ALA A 541 4.56 9.31 -23.06
C ALA A 541 4.44 8.23 -24.13
N GLY A 542 3.26 7.61 -24.33
CA GLY A 542 3.06 6.54 -25.31
C GLY A 542 2.69 5.19 -24.67
N ALA A 543 2.96 4.07 -25.36
CA ALA A 543 2.60 2.74 -24.88
C ALA A 543 3.42 2.37 -23.64
N ILE A 544 2.78 1.82 -22.62
CA ILE A 544 3.39 1.31 -21.39
C ILE A 544 3.60 -0.20 -21.57
N SER A 545 4.76 -0.72 -21.17
CA SER A 545 5.00 -2.16 -21.06
C SER A 545 4.35 -2.71 -19.78
N GLY A 546 3.95 -3.99 -19.77
CA GLY A 546 3.44 -4.64 -18.56
C GLY A 546 2.13 -4.05 -18.03
N VAL A 547 1.24 -3.57 -18.91
CA VAL A 547 -0.09 -3.06 -18.52
C VAL A 547 -0.96 -4.22 -18.03
N ASP A 548 -1.60 -4.02 -16.88
CA ASP A 548 -2.60 -4.94 -16.36
C ASP A 548 -3.87 -4.93 -17.23
N SER A 549 -4.03 -5.96 -18.04
CA SER A 549 -5.22 -6.12 -18.90
C SER A 549 -6.53 -6.25 -18.13
N LYS A 550 -6.46 -6.51 -16.82
CA LYS A 550 -7.62 -6.62 -15.92
C LYS A 550 -7.92 -5.32 -15.19
N TYR A 551 -7.12 -4.27 -15.39
CA TYR A 551 -7.37 -2.98 -14.74
C TYR A 551 -8.72 -2.42 -15.18
N PRO A 552 -9.66 -2.14 -14.24
CA PRO A 552 -11.06 -1.93 -14.61
C PRO A 552 -11.40 -0.52 -15.11
N TYR A 553 -10.53 0.47 -14.89
CA TYR A 553 -10.85 1.87 -15.14
C TYR A 553 -10.09 2.42 -16.34
N ALA A 554 -10.82 2.96 -17.31
CA ALA A 554 -10.23 3.56 -18.50
C ALA A 554 -9.29 4.71 -18.13
N GLY A 555 -8.16 4.83 -18.85
CA GLY A 555 -7.17 5.88 -18.63
C GLY A 555 -6.45 5.78 -17.29
N GLY A 556 -6.49 4.61 -16.63
CA GLY A 556 -5.82 4.40 -15.35
C GLY A 556 -6.39 5.22 -14.19
N LEU A 557 -7.67 5.65 -14.27
CA LEU A 557 -8.33 6.40 -13.20
C LEU A 557 -8.45 5.57 -11.93
N ILE A 558 -8.58 6.21 -10.75
CA ILE A 558 -8.62 5.50 -9.46
C ILE A 558 -9.96 4.81 -9.15
N GLY A 559 -11.00 5.04 -9.95
CA GLY A 559 -12.28 4.33 -9.88
C GLY A 559 -13.19 4.68 -8.71
N SER A 560 -12.64 4.87 -7.54
CA SER A 560 -13.35 5.26 -6.31
C SER A 560 -12.76 6.56 -5.75
N TRP A 561 -13.54 7.32 -4.96
CA TRP A 561 -13.02 8.51 -4.28
C TRP A 561 -11.81 8.12 -3.42
N GLY A 562 -10.68 8.82 -3.61
CA GLY A 562 -9.54 8.74 -2.73
C GLY A 562 -9.69 9.67 -1.53
N TYR A 563 -8.88 9.42 -0.49
CA TYR A 563 -8.80 10.28 0.68
C TYR A 563 -7.37 10.33 1.22
N ASP A 564 -6.77 11.51 1.15
CA ASP A 564 -5.48 11.76 1.79
C ASP A 564 -5.73 12.31 3.20
N TYR A 565 -5.54 11.46 4.20
CA TYR A 565 -5.77 11.84 5.60
C TYR A 565 -4.81 12.91 6.10
N ARG A 566 -3.63 13.07 5.48
CA ARG A 566 -2.61 14.05 5.86
C ARG A 566 -3.07 15.48 5.56
N THR A 567 -3.81 15.64 4.47
CA THR A 567 -4.36 16.93 4.02
C THR A 567 -5.87 17.03 4.18
N GLN A 568 -6.51 15.94 4.62
CA GLN A 568 -7.97 15.78 4.71
C GLN A 568 -8.68 16.01 3.36
N ALA A 569 -7.97 15.77 2.27
CA ALA A 569 -8.48 16.02 0.92
C ALA A 569 -9.22 14.80 0.36
N LEU A 570 -10.40 15.05 -0.21
CA LEU A 570 -11.09 14.09 -1.08
C LEU A 570 -10.49 14.19 -2.49
N LEU A 571 -10.15 13.04 -3.06
CA LEU A 571 -9.52 12.93 -4.36
C LEU A 571 -10.54 12.38 -5.37
N ASP A 572 -10.88 13.22 -6.33
CA ASP A 572 -11.92 12.96 -7.32
C ASP A 572 -11.50 11.83 -8.28
N PRO A 573 -12.24 10.72 -8.36
CA PRO A 573 -11.89 9.58 -9.21
C PRO A 573 -11.83 9.91 -10.70
N THR A 574 -12.37 11.03 -11.14
CA THR A 574 -12.30 11.49 -12.52
C THR A 574 -11.05 12.33 -12.84
N LYS A 575 -10.26 12.69 -11.81
CA LYS A 575 -9.08 13.56 -11.93
C LYS A 575 -7.78 12.91 -11.47
N TYR A 576 -7.89 11.86 -10.67
CA TYR A 576 -6.73 11.14 -10.14
C TYR A 576 -6.55 9.83 -10.87
N THR A 577 -5.27 9.46 -11.07
CA THR A 577 -4.86 8.23 -11.74
C THR A 577 -4.13 7.32 -10.76
N ASP A 578 -4.15 6.02 -11.04
CA ASP A 578 -3.54 5.02 -10.18
C ASP A 578 -2.02 5.22 -10.04
N ILE A 579 -1.51 4.96 -8.84
CA ILE A 579 -0.08 5.06 -8.54
C ILE A 579 0.78 4.18 -9.45
N MET A 580 0.22 3.05 -9.94
CA MET A 580 0.88 2.15 -10.88
C MET A 580 0.88 2.65 -12.33
N GLY A 581 0.51 3.90 -12.59
CA GLY A 581 0.55 4.54 -13.91
C GLY A 581 1.59 5.66 -14.00
N TYR A 582 1.74 6.20 -15.23
CA TYR A 582 2.71 7.27 -15.52
C TYR A 582 2.06 8.65 -15.75
N CYS A 583 0.80 8.80 -15.38
CA CYS A 583 0.12 10.08 -15.45
C CYS A 583 0.33 10.92 -14.17
N SER A 584 -0.07 12.19 -14.24
CA SER A 584 -0.09 13.10 -13.10
C SER A 584 -1.26 12.83 -12.15
N ASN A 585 -1.26 13.49 -10.98
CA ASN A 585 -2.27 13.34 -9.94
C ASN A 585 -2.40 11.88 -9.47
N LYS A 586 -1.27 11.26 -9.10
CA LYS A 586 -1.23 9.87 -8.67
C LYS A 586 -1.84 9.68 -7.30
N TRP A 587 -2.57 8.59 -7.17
CA TRP A 587 -3.09 8.06 -5.92
C TRP A 587 -3.42 6.57 -6.07
N MET A 588 -3.70 5.88 -4.98
CA MET A 588 -4.07 4.47 -4.98
C MET A 588 -5.52 4.29 -5.48
N SER A 589 -5.74 3.43 -6.48
CA SER A 589 -7.08 2.97 -6.85
C SER A 589 -7.58 1.89 -5.88
N ASP A 590 -8.88 1.69 -5.80
CA ASP A 590 -9.45 0.58 -5.02
C ASP A 590 -9.05 -0.79 -5.56
N TYR A 591 -8.83 -0.91 -6.86
CA TYR A 591 -8.32 -2.12 -7.51
C TYR A 591 -6.90 -2.46 -7.05
N THR A 592 -6.00 -1.50 -7.10
CA THR A 592 -4.60 -1.67 -6.66
C THR A 592 -4.53 -1.88 -5.15
N TYR A 593 -5.30 -1.10 -4.37
CA TYR A 593 -5.43 -1.25 -2.92
C TYR A 593 -5.88 -2.67 -2.53
N SER A 594 -6.91 -3.20 -3.18
CA SER A 594 -7.42 -4.55 -2.92
C SER A 594 -6.38 -5.64 -3.24
N GLY A 595 -5.66 -5.48 -4.37
CA GLY A 595 -4.59 -6.39 -4.77
C GLY A 595 -3.43 -6.40 -3.77
N ILE A 596 -2.98 -5.21 -3.34
CA ILE A 596 -1.93 -5.07 -2.33
C ILE A 596 -2.41 -5.61 -0.98
N THR A 597 -3.66 -5.35 -0.56
CA THR A 597 -4.25 -5.90 0.67
C THR A 597 -4.11 -7.42 0.72
N THR A 598 -4.46 -8.09 -0.36
CA THR A 598 -4.38 -9.54 -0.47
C THR A 598 -2.94 -10.03 -0.36
N ARG A 599 -2.01 -9.35 -1.03
CA ARG A 599 -0.60 -9.75 -1.05
C ARG A 599 0.09 -9.51 0.29
N VAL A 600 -0.10 -8.35 0.90
CA VAL A 600 0.47 -8.03 2.22
C VAL A 600 -0.02 -9.00 3.29
N ALA A 601 -1.33 -9.29 3.32
CA ALA A 601 -1.89 -10.25 4.26
C ALA A 601 -1.29 -11.66 4.07
N ALA A 602 -1.11 -12.09 2.82
CA ALA A 602 -0.51 -13.39 2.52
C ALA A 602 0.97 -13.45 2.94
N VAL A 603 1.76 -12.41 2.63
CA VAL A 603 3.19 -12.35 2.98
C VAL A 603 3.40 -12.29 4.49
N ASN A 604 2.63 -11.48 5.19
CA ASN A 604 2.75 -11.33 6.64
C ASN A 604 2.19 -12.54 7.42
N GLY A 605 1.27 -13.32 6.81
CA GLY A 605 0.73 -14.54 7.39
C GLY A 605 1.62 -15.78 7.24
N VAL A 606 2.66 -15.70 6.41
CA VAL A 606 3.54 -16.85 6.14
C VAL A 606 4.57 -16.99 7.24
N THR A 607 4.41 -18.01 8.06
CA THR A 607 5.52 -18.61 8.82
C THR A 607 6.40 -19.32 7.79
N MET A 608 7.68 -18.94 7.67
CA MET A 608 8.63 -19.59 6.77
C MET A 608 8.85 -21.05 7.19
N VAL A 609 7.93 -21.90 6.89
CA VAL A 609 8.11 -23.35 6.92
C VAL A 609 8.38 -23.74 5.48
N TYR A 610 9.65 -23.96 5.13
CA TYR A 610 9.97 -24.66 3.89
C TYR A 610 9.33 -26.04 4.01
N THR A 611 8.26 -26.26 3.27
CA THR A 611 7.73 -27.62 3.14
C THR A 611 8.79 -28.49 2.43
N PRO A 612 9.00 -29.73 2.85
CA PRO A 612 10.04 -30.62 2.30
C PRO A 612 9.97 -30.83 0.77
N ASP A 613 8.87 -30.46 0.14
CA ASP A 613 8.62 -30.67 -1.29
C ASP A 613 9.25 -29.61 -2.22
N TYR A 614 9.79 -28.51 -1.68
CA TYR A 614 10.53 -27.56 -2.49
C TYR A 614 11.99 -27.98 -2.58
N ALA A 615 12.42 -28.42 -3.77
CA ALA A 615 13.81 -28.71 -4.03
C ALA A 615 14.64 -27.43 -3.86
N LEU A 616 15.49 -27.41 -2.80
CA LEU A 616 16.41 -26.31 -2.56
C LEU A 616 17.62 -26.47 -3.50
N ALA A 617 17.87 -25.47 -4.32
CA ALA A 617 18.99 -25.46 -5.26
C ALA A 617 19.75 -24.12 -5.22
N ARG A 618 20.98 -24.13 -5.71
CA ARG A 618 21.72 -22.92 -6.07
C ARG A 618 21.30 -22.51 -7.47
N TRP A 619 21.34 -21.20 -7.72
CA TRP A 619 20.86 -20.65 -8.96
C TRP A 619 21.85 -19.67 -9.55
N ARG A 620 22.07 -19.75 -10.84
CA ARG A 620 22.63 -18.67 -11.61
C ARG A 620 21.54 -17.67 -11.96
N VAL A 621 21.89 -16.40 -11.93
CA VAL A 621 20.96 -15.32 -12.28
C VAL A 621 21.30 -14.85 -13.69
N LEU A 622 20.36 -14.98 -14.63
CA LEU A 622 20.46 -14.45 -15.97
C LEU A 622 19.56 -13.21 -16.06
N LEU A 623 20.14 -12.07 -16.38
CA LEU A 623 19.43 -10.84 -16.68
C LEU A 623 19.32 -10.69 -18.19
N VAL A 624 18.12 -10.41 -18.67
CA VAL A 624 17.85 -10.10 -20.08
C VAL A 624 17.18 -8.74 -20.12
N ASP A 625 17.84 -7.74 -20.68
CA ASP A 625 17.33 -6.38 -20.86
C ASP A 625 17.77 -5.82 -22.22
N GLU A 626 17.61 -4.51 -22.45
CA GLU A 626 17.99 -3.85 -23.71
C GLU A 626 19.46 -4.01 -24.09
N ARG A 627 20.33 -4.30 -23.12
CA ARG A 627 21.76 -4.57 -23.33
C ARG A 627 22.04 -6.02 -23.73
N GLY A 628 20.99 -6.82 -23.78
CA GLY A 628 21.08 -8.25 -24.06
C GLY A 628 21.27 -9.11 -22.80
N PRO A 629 21.37 -10.45 -22.99
CA PRO A 629 21.53 -11.38 -21.90
C PRO A 629 22.90 -11.26 -21.24
N ARG A 630 22.94 -11.27 -19.91
CA ARG A 630 24.17 -11.28 -19.12
C ARG A 630 23.98 -11.99 -17.80
N TRP A 631 25.08 -12.50 -17.25
CA TRP A 631 25.04 -13.07 -15.89
C TRP A 631 25.00 -11.94 -14.86
N GLY A 632 24.04 -12.06 -13.95
CA GLY A 632 23.95 -11.29 -12.72
C GLY A 632 24.69 -11.98 -11.56
N ILE A 633 24.48 -11.46 -10.35
CA ILE A 633 25.08 -11.99 -9.13
C ILE A 633 24.42 -13.34 -8.78
N PRO A 634 25.18 -14.46 -8.70
CA PRO A 634 24.60 -15.77 -8.46
C PRO A 634 24.00 -15.91 -7.05
N ILE A 635 23.04 -16.82 -6.90
CA ILE A 635 22.46 -17.21 -5.65
C ILE A 635 23.20 -18.44 -5.14
N THR A 636 24.12 -18.25 -4.20
CA THR A 636 25.03 -19.29 -3.71
C THR A 636 24.40 -20.18 -2.64
N ASP A 637 23.42 -19.65 -1.91
CA ASP A 637 22.64 -20.44 -0.96
C ASP A 637 21.62 -21.32 -1.68
N LYS A 638 21.28 -22.44 -1.06
CA LYS A 638 20.20 -23.27 -1.56
C LYS A 638 18.86 -22.69 -1.16
N ILE A 639 18.12 -22.19 -2.13
CA ILE A 639 16.77 -21.64 -1.96
C ILE A 639 15.81 -22.31 -2.95
N PRO A 640 14.49 -22.31 -2.68
CA PRO A 640 13.52 -22.74 -3.67
C PRO A 640 13.55 -21.84 -4.90
N ALA A 641 13.13 -22.37 -6.04
CA ALA A 641 12.93 -21.59 -7.25
C ALA A 641 11.86 -20.52 -7.05
N GLU A 642 12.07 -19.34 -7.63
CA GLU A 642 11.11 -18.22 -7.62
C GLU A 642 10.88 -17.70 -9.02
N GLY A 643 9.63 -17.36 -9.34
CA GLY A 643 9.23 -16.87 -10.66
C GLY A 643 8.36 -17.89 -11.39
N ASP A 644 8.00 -17.52 -12.61
CA ASP A 644 7.16 -18.35 -13.48
C ASP A 644 8.03 -19.36 -14.23
N PRO A 645 7.70 -20.67 -14.20
CA PRO A 645 8.51 -21.68 -14.83
C PRO A 645 8.42 -21.60 -16.35
N GLU A 646 9.56 -21.56 -17.03
CA GLU A 646 9.67 -21.56 -18.49
C GLU A 646 10.73 -22.57 -18.96
N PRO A 647 10.58 -23.17 -20.16
CA PRO A 647 11.60 -24.01 -20.75
C PRO A 647 12.75 -23.19 -21.32
N ALA A 648 13.97 -23.60 -21.06
CA ALA A 648 15.17 -23.07 -21.70
C ALA A 648 15.98 -24.21 -22.34
N THR A 649 16.68 -23.91 -23.44
CA THR A 649 17.52 -24.90 -24.11
C THR A 649 18.97 -24.72 -23.67
N VAL A 650 19.57 -25.79 -23.20
CA VAL A 650 21.01 -25.84 -22.95
C VAL A 650 21.72 -26.29 -24.22
N LEU A 651 22.80 -25.60 -24.59
CA LEU A 651 23.59 -25.88 -25.78
C LEU A 651 24.91 -26.52 -25.40
N ASP A 652 25.43 -27.38 -26.28
CA ASP A 652 26.78 -27.93 -26.21
C ASP A 652 27.84 -26.97 -26.78
N GLY A 653 29.11 -27.37 -26.76
CA GLY A 653 30.21 -26.56 -27.27
C GLY A 653 30.17 -26.31 -28.79
N THR A 654 29.31 -26.99 -29.54
CA THR A 654 29.12 -26.77 -31.00
C THR A 654 27.95 -25.83 -31.26
N GLY A 655 27.21 -25.45 -30.23
CA GLY A 655 25.98 -24.65 -30.33
C GLY A 655 24.73 -25.46 -30.62
N ALA A 656 24.81 -26.80 -30.61
CA ALA A 656 23.66 -27.66 -30.78
C ALA A 656 22.87 -27.80 -29.46
N GLY A 657 21.56 -27.98 -29.56
CA GLY A 657 20.70 -28.21 -28.40
C GLY A 657 21.00 -29.54 -27.72
N LEU A 658 21.44 -29.49 -26.46
CA LEU A 658 21.82 -30.66 -25.68
C LEU A 658 20.62 -31.19 -24.86
N THR A 659 19.93 -30.31 -24.16
CA THR A 659 18.78 -30.67 -23.31
C THR A 659 17.90 -29.47 -23.03
N SER A 660 16.69 -29.71 -22.54
CA SER A 660 15.81 -28.65 -22.03
C SER A 660 15.85 -28.65 -20.51
N VAL A 661 15.86 -27.45 -19.91
CA VAL A 661 15.81 -27.23 -18.46
C VAL A 661 14.70 -26.26 -18.14
N THR A 662 14.16 -26.35 -16.92
CA THR A 662 13.23 -25.34 -16.41
C THR A 662 14.02 -24.20 -15.80
N VAL A 663 13.78 -22.99 -16.27
CA VAL A 663 14.21 -21.72 -15.68
C VAL A 663 13.00 -21.00 -15.11
N TYR A 664 13.24 -20.06 -14.19
CA TYR A 664 12.14 -19.35 -13.51
C TYR A 664 12.27 -17.87 -13.77
N ARG A 665 11.27 -17.31 -14.43
CA ARG A 665 11.25 -15.93 -14.88
C ARG A 665 10.57 -15.02 -13.88
N THR A 666 11.18 -13.86 -13.64
CA THR A 666 10.58 -12.73 -12.93
C THR A 666 10.76 -11.47 -13.78
N ASP A 667 9.67 -10.80 -14.13
CA ASP A 667 9.73 -9.60 -14.96
C ASP A 667 10.28 -8.42 -14.16
N ILE A 668 10.96 -7.52 -14.87
CA ILE A 668 11.43 -6.22 -14.39
C ILE A 668 10.44 -5.19 -14.92
N ALA A 669 9.89 -4.36 -14.02
CA ALA A 669 9.02 -3.26 -14.40
C ALA A 669 9.82 -2.02 -14.82
N ASP A 670 9.17 -1.09 -15.51
CA ASP A 670 9.68 0.22 -15.93
C ASP A 670 10.87 0.20 -16.90
N GLN A 671 11.37 -0.99 -17.22
CA GLN A 671 12.29 -1.25 -18.33
C GLN A 671 11.93 -2.59 -18.96
N PRO A 672 12.10 -2.75 -20.28
CA PRO A 672 12.00 -4.06 -20.88
C PRO A 672 13.07 -5.00 -20.30
N GLY A 673 12.65 -6.10 -19.70
CA GLY A 673 13.59 -7.07 -19.16
C GLY A 673 12.99 -8.08 -18.23
N SER A 674 13.78 -9.12 -17.95
CA SER A 674 13.42 -10.18 -17.02
C SER A 674 14.68 -10.74 -16.35
N MET A 675 14.49 -11.24 -15.15
CA MET A 675 15.46 -12.05 -14.44
C MET A 675 15.05 -13.51 -14.54
N TYR A 676 16.00 -14.40 -14.77
CA TYR A 676 15.79 -15.84 -14.76
C TYR A 676 16.67 -16.50 -13.70
N MET A 677 16.08 -17.37 -12.90
CA MET A 677 16.82 -18.31 -12.07
C MET A 677 17.13 -19.54 -12.93
N VAL A 678 18.40 -19.73 -13.24
CA VAL A 678 18.92 -20.81 -14.09
C VAL A 678 19.61 -21.85 -13.22
N PRO A 679 19.34 -23.15 -13.36
CA PRO A 679 20.05 -24.20 -12.61
C PRO A 679 21.57 -24.12 -12.80
N GLU A 680 22.33 -24.53 -11.79
CA GLU A 680 23.78 -24.67 -11.90
C GLU A 680 24.15 -25.59 -13.08
N PRO A 681 25.15 -25.21 -13.91
CA PRO A 681 25.49 -25.97 -15.09
C PRO A 681 26.06 -27.35 -14.75
N GLN A 682 25.67 -28.35 -15.56
CA GLN A 682 26.21 -29.69 -15.51
C GLN A 682 27.38 -29.84 -16.48
N PRO A 683 28.24 -30.86 -16.31
CA PRO A 683 29.30 -31.16 -17.30
C PRO A 683 28.74 -31.29 -18.71
N GLY A 684 29.35 -30.62 -19.66
CA GLY A 684 28.92 -30.59 -21.06
C GLY A 684 27.98 -29.45 -21.42
N TRP A 685 27.46 -28.68 -20.43
CA TRP A 685 26.67 -27.49 -20.69
C TRP A 685 27.59 -26.33 -21.09
N TYR A 686 27.37 -25.79 -22.28
CA TYR A 686 28.17 -24.68 -22.77
C TYR A 686 27.45 -23.34 -22.67
N ALA A 687 26.18 -23.29 -23.09
CA ALA A 687 25.38 -22.07 -23.04
C ALA A 687 23.92 -22.38 -22.71
N VAL A 688 23.19 -21.37 -22.28
CA VAL A 688 21.74 -21.43 -22.08
C VAL A 688 21.06 -20.44 -23.03
N ALA A 689 19.97 -20.89 -23.66
CA ALA A 689 19.09 -20.08 -24.49
C ALA A 689 17.70 -20.00 -23.84
N VAL A 690 17.27 -18.80 -23.45
CA VAL A 690 15.92 -18.50 -23.03
C VAL A 690 15.13 -17.88 -24.18
N ALA A 691 13.80 -17.95 -24.13
CA ALA A 691 12.96 -17.41 -25.19
C ALA A 691 13.23 -15.92 -25.44
N GLY A 692 13.41 -15.55 -26.72
CA GLY A 692 13.59 -14.15 -27.13
C GLY A 692 14.98 -13.55 -26.89
N ALA A 693 15.95 -14.31 -26.35
CA ALA A 693 17.30 -13.82 -26.10
C ALA A 693 18.35 -14.64 -26.87
N THR A 694 19.48 -14.01 -27.16
CA THR A 694 20.64 -14.73 -27.69
C THR A 694 21.21 -15.69 -26.65
N PRO A 695 21.70 -16.89 -27.03
CA PRO A 695 22.31 -17.81 -26.08
C PRO A 695 23.46 -17.18 -25.29
N LEU A 696 23.48 -17.38 -23.97
CA LEU A 696 24.56 -16.90 -23.11
C LEU A 696 25.45 -18.06 -22.67
N PRO A 697 26.76 -18.04 -22.94
CA PRO A 697 27.69 -19.06 -22.46
C PRO A 697 27.74 -19.09 -20.92
N PHE A 698 27.72 -20.28 -20.33
CA PHE A 698 28.16 -20.48 -18.94
C PHE A 698 29.66 -20.18 -18.96
N ALA A 699 30.11 -19.10 -18.33
CA ALA A 699 31.44 -18.53 -18.44
C ALA A 699 32.52 -19.56 -18.77
N ALA A 700 33.38 -19.23 -19.73
CA ALA A 700 34.51 -20.06 -20.10
C ALA A 700 35.26 -20.49 -18.83
N PRO A 701 35.71 -21.75 -18.73
CA PRO A 701 36.67 -22.10 -17.70
C PRO A 701 37.81 -21.11 -17.82
N THR A 702 38.12 -20.38 -16.75
CA THR A 702 39.33 -19.59 -16.64
C THR A 702 40.49 -20.51 -17.07
N PRO A 703 41.35 -20.11 -18.04
CA PRO A 703 42.44 -20.92 -18.48
C PRO A 703 43.43 -21.22 -17.33
#